data_405ebbd503550d31aa35b73669af3543
#
_entry.id   405ebbd503550d31aa35b73669af3543
#
_cell.length_a   1.000
_cell.length_b   1.000
_cell.length_c   1.000
_cell.angle_alpha   90.00
_cell.angle_beta   90.00
_cell.angle_gamma   90.00
#
_symmetry.space_group_name_H-M   'P 1'
#
loop_
_entity.id
_entity.type
_entity.pdbx_description
1 polymer ?
#
loop_
_entity_poly.entity_id
_entity_poly.type
_entity_poly.pdbx_seq_one_letter_code
_entity_poly.pdbx_strand_id
1 'polypeptide(L)'
;MTLYIKKTATLLMLALAVLNVQAADYNILSYGAKSDTTVLSTQALQQAIEACHKAGGGRVVVPAGHYKTGTITLKSNVHLYLEQGATLYGSTNLQDYIPVKSDYVSLRTHTTTIQLIYADKVSNVTIDGYGVIDGRGRSFKKLSWNDEGITRPHLLRFIQSQDITVKDITLKNSGCWMQHYLACDRLVIDGIKVFNRNNYNNDALDLDGCHEVTVTNMIADSDDDGITLKSTSPRLCENIKITDCEVSSHCNAIKLGTETNGGFRNINISNINVKPSADQQEKFFGQWIGSSAISLEIVDGGTMENVHVSNINVEGTEAPIFIRLGNRGRGYAYKKNGNDFDALIPIDHVGTINGIHLDNIQIRNAGAMGCSITGLPNHPVENVWLSHINIHHKGGITSADLPTIEKSVQDEKEKDYPESTMWGNLPAKGFFVRHARNIHFSDVTIQTEQPDVRPDFIQVDADYSWGDQGNGTYTNPVLNADFSDPDVIRVGTKYYMVASDFHLMGMQVLESDDMVNWQYISQIYSRIDEPGWDSNQHYAGGSWAPSIRYHDGRFYVYFCTPDEGLYMSSASDAHGPWTPLHLVKRIEKWEDPCPFWDDDGKAYLGRSRHRAGPIIIHRMTPDGRQLLDEGVTVYTGPVAEGTKIMKRNGWYYLIIPEGGVGRGWQTVLRSRSIYGPYERRITLEQGSTPINGPHQGALVDTPDGTWWFYHFQETPVLGRVVHLQPAHWENDWPLMGVDMDRNGIGEPVYSWKKPIPSHSQLKLQTDDDFTEHLGLQWQWNHNPDNKYWSLSEKSGWLTIHAQPADSLKMCRNMLTQKVIGYKSECTTLITSKDDCYAGIFCSGKQFLGAGLSPDGIFFESKGQRALVREGKFKKLYLRITFDCLQNQHQFSYSTDGKHFFPIAQPFSLQSGYWKGIRTGIFCYGNNGKAQFDFFRQRIEESK
;
A
#
# COMPACT_ATOMS: atom_id res chain seq x y z
N MET A 1 3.88 -51.66 -40.71
CA MET A 1 4.71 -50.47 -40.88
C MET A 1 4.20 -49.51 -41.96
N THR A 2 3.60 -49.97 -43.04
CA THR A 2 3.09 -49.14 -44.14
C THR A 2 1.79 -48.37 -43.85
N LEU A 3 0.99 -48.82 -42.86
CA LEU A 3 -0.27 -48.15 -42.45
C LEU A 3 -0.05 -46.99 -41.48
N TYR A 4 1.04 -47.01 -40.71
CA TYR A 4 1.42 -45.93 -39.79
C TYR A 4 2.00 -44.71 -40.52
N ILE A 5 2.73 -44.93 -41.59
CA ILE A 5 3.37 -43.84 -42.39
C ILE A 5 2.32 -43.04 -43.18
N LYS A 6 1.20 -43.67 -43.63
CA LYS A 6 0.11 -42.94 -44.31
C LYS A 6 -0.72 -42.09 -43.37
N LYS A 7 -0.96 -42.51 -42.12
CA LYS A 7 -1.67 -41.67 -41.12
C LYS A 7 -0.85 -40.48 -40.61
N THR A 8 0.47 -40.66 -40.50
CA THR A 8 1.36 -39.56 -40.07
C THR A 8 1.55 -38.51 -41.18
N ALA A 9 1.61 -38.95 -42.47
CA ALA A 9 1.68 -38.04 -43.62
C ALA A 9 0.37 -37.24 -43.80
N THR A 10 -0.80 -37.86 -43.55
CA THR A 10 -2.10 -37.17 -43.64
C THR A 10 -2.30 -36.20 -42.50
N LEU A 11 -1.84 -36.50 -41.28
CA LEU A 11 -1.84 -35.54 -40.14
C LEU A 11 -0.82 -34.43 -40.36
N LEU A 12 0.34 -34.68 -40.96
CA LEU A 12 1.30 -33.62 -41.28
C LEU A 12 0.82 -32.71 -42.42
N MET A 13 0.09 -33.24 -43.43
CA MET A 13 -0.52 -32.40 -44.46
C MET A 13 -1.74 -31.61 -43.96
N LEU A 14 -2.53 -32.12 -43.00
CA LEU A 14 -3.53 -31.30 -42.33
C LEU A 14 -2.91 -30.25 -41.38
N ALA A 15 -1.80 -30.53 -40.70
CA ALA A 15 -1.07 -29.57 -39.89
C ALA A 15 -0.36 -28.49 -40.69
N LEU A 16 0.10 -28.81 -41.94
CA LEU A 16 0.70 -27.83 -42.84
C LEU A 16 -0.34 -27.01 -43.64
N ALA A 17 -1.61 -27.42 -43.68
CA ALA A 17 -2.69 -26.64 -44.30
C ALA A 17 -3.25 -25.54 -43.37
N VAL A 18 -2.78 -25.45 -42.11
CA VAL A 18 -3.18 -24.39 -41.14
C VAL A 18 -2.19 -23.21 -41.15
N LEU A 19 -1.12 -23.25 -41.93
CA LEU A 19 -0.12 -22.19 -42.01
C LEU A 19 -0.23 -21.42 -43.34
N ASN A 20 -0.67 -20.19 -43.22
CA ASN A 20 -0.78 -19.09 -44.20
C ASN A 20 -2.19 -18.86 -44.79
N VAL A 21 -3.19 -18.69 -43.95
CA VAL A 21 -4.28 -17.79 -44.34
C VAL A 21 -3.75 -16.35 -44.09
N GLN A 22 -3.08 -15.79 -45.09
CA GLN A 22 -2.83 -14.36 -45.13
C GLN A 22 -4.23 -13.71 -45.10
N ALA A 23 -4.52 -12.92 -44.03
CA ALA A 23 -5.82 -12.27 -43.90
C ALA A 23 -6.13 -11.48 -45.18
N ALA A 24 -7.29 -11.73 -45.77
CA ALA A 24 -7.65 -11.09 -47.06
C ALA A 24 -7.81 -9.58 -46.87
N ASP A 25 -7.26 -8.80 -47.77
CA ASP A 25 -7.39 -7.35 -47.80
C ASP A 25 -8.65 -6.91 -48.54
N TYR A 26 -9.46 -6.11 -47.90
CA TYR A 26 -10.68 -5.47 -48.46
C TYR A 26 -10.41 -3.98 -48.59
N ASN A 27 -9.79 -3.56 -49.71
CA ASN A 27 -9.46 -2.17 -49.95
C ASN A 27 -10.72 -1.37 -50.28
N ILE A 28 -11.01 -0.31 -49.53
CA ILE A 28 -12.22 0.51 -49.67
C ILE A 28 -12.40 1.11 -51.10
N LEU A 29 -11.29 1.34 -51.81
CA LEU A 29 -11.35 1.81 -53.20
C LEU A 29 -12.06 0.82 -54.14
N SER A 30 -11.91 -0.47 -53.90
CA SER A 30 -12.58 -1.52 -54.67
C SER A 30 -14.09 -1.58 -54.43
N TYR A 31 -14.57 -0.88 -53.38
CA TYR A 31 -15.98 -0.74 -53.04
C TYR A 31 -16.54 0.67 -53.43
N GLY A 32 -15.72 1.47 -54.09
CA GLY A 32 -16.16 2.79 -54.64
C GLY A 32 -15.87 3.98 -53.74
N ALA A 33 -15.02 3.81 -52.69
CA ALA A 33 -14.55 4.96 -51.88
C ALA A 33 -13.74 5.92 -52.78
N LYS A 34 -13.83 7.20 -52.49
CA LYS A 34 -13.06 8.22 -53.20
C LYS A 34 -12.23 9.03 -52.22
N SER A 35 -10.96 9.26 -52.57
CA SER A 35 -10.08 10.16 -51.82
C SER A 35 -10.48 11.62 -52.10
N ASP A 36 -11.67 12.03 -51.62
CA ASP A 36 -12.27 13.33 -51.83
C ASP A 36 -13.21 13.66 -50.67
N THR A 37 -12.91 14.69 -49.90
CA THR A 37 -13.70 15.11 -48.73
C THR A 37 -15.04 15.76 -49.09
N THR A 38 -15.33 16.01 -50.36
CA THR A 38 -16.64 16.49 -50.82
C THR A 38 -17.66 15.37 -50.96
N VAL A 39 -17.20 14.13 -51.12
CA VAL A 39 -18.01 12.93 -51.36
C VAL A 39 -18.04 12.04 -50.11
N LEU A 40 -19.20 11.51 -49.74
CA LEU A 40 -19.31 10.51 -48.67
C LEU A 40 -18.83 9.12 -49.16
N SER A 41 -17.90 8.52 -48.47
CA SER A 41 -17.41 7.14 -48.64
C SER A 41 -18.03 6.14 -47.66
N THR A 42 -19.05 6.54 -46.89
CA THR A 42 -19.68 5.72 -45.86
C THR A 42 -20.16 4.37 -46.37
N GLN A 43 -20.85 4.37 -47.51
CA GLN A 43 -21.38 3.13 -48.12
C GLN A 43 -20.25 2.18 -48.56
N ALA A 44 -19.18 2.69 -49.16
CA ALA A 44 -18.05 1.93 -49.59
C ALA A 44 -17.30 1.31 -48.40
N LEU A 45 -17.05 2.07 -47.34
CA LEU A 45 -16.48 1.59 -46.07
C LEU A 45 -17.34 0.48 -45.48
N GLN A 46 -18.66 0.68 -45.39
CA GLN A 46 -19.57 -0.28 -44.79
C GLN A 46 -19.62 -1.60 -45.61
N GLN A 47 -19.63 -1.50 -46.94
CA GLN A 47 -19.61 -2.66 -47.83
C GLN A 47 -18.30 -3.47 -47.71
N ALA A 48 -17.15 -2.82 -47.56
CA ALA A 48 -15.88 -3.48 -47.32
C ALA A 48 -15.90 -4.21 -45.96
N ILE A 49 -16.42 -3.58 -44.92
CA ILE A 49 -16.59 -4.17 -43.57
C ILE A 49 -17.50 -5.40 -43.63
N GLU A 50 -18.64 -5.28 -44.30
CA GLU A 50 -19.60 -6.40 -44.44
C GLU A 50 -19.01 -7.57 -45.27
N ALA A 51 -18.28 -7.30 -46.34
CA ALA A 51 -17.62 -8.28 -47.14
C ALA A 51 -16.54 -9.04 -46.33
N CYS A 52 -15.72 -8.28 -45.60
CA CYS A 52 -14.69 -8.83 -44.72
C CYS A 52 -15.32 -9.76 -43.66
N HIS A 53 -16.34 -9.28 -42.94
CA HIS A 53 -17.05 -10.06 -41.93
C HIS A 53 -17.68 -11.33 -42.48
N LYS A 54 -18.40 -11.27 -43.62
CA LYS A 54 -19.04 -12.41 -44.28
C LYS A 54 -18.05 -13.46 -44.74
N ALA A 55 -16.82 -13.07 -45.05
CA ALA A 55 -15.73 -13.97 -45.42
C ALA A 55 -15.06 -14.67 -44.21
N GLY A 56 -15.52 -14.36 -43.00
CA GLY A 56 -14.95 -14.90 -41.74
C GLY A 56 -13.90 -13.99 -41.09
N GLY A 57 -13.57 -12.87 -41.70
CA GLY A 57 -12.59 -11.90 -41.20
C GLY A 57 -11.53 -11.50 -42.22
N GLY A 58 -10.71 -10.53 -41.84
CA GLY A 58 -9.64 -10.00 -42.68
C GLY A 58 -9.39 -8.53 -42.40
N ARG A 59 -8.66 -7.87 -43.28
CA ARG A 59 -8.23 -6.49 -43.10
C ARG A 59 -8.96 -5.56 -44.09
N VAL A 60 -9.75 -4.60 -43.54
CA VAL A 60 -10.36 -3.51 -44.30
C VAL A 60 -9.33 -2.38 -44.42
N VAL A 61 -8.80 -2.16 -45.59
CA VAL A 61 -7.69 -1.24 -45.85
C VAL A 61 -8.22 0.10 -46.29
N VAL A 62 -7.89 1.15 -45.52
CA VAL A 62 -8.06 2.57 -45.92
C VAL A 62 -6.70 3.06 -46.40
N PRO A 63 -6.48 3.14 -47.72
CA PRO A 63 -5.18 3.54 -48.28
C PRO A 63 -4.92 5.05 -48.06
N ALA A 64 -3.66 5.46 -48.28
CA ALA A 64 -3.29 6.89 -48.19
C ALA A 64 -4.24 7.77 -49.00
N GLY A 65 -4.71 8.86 -48.37
CA GLY A 65 -5.70 9.76 -48.93
C GLY A 65 -6.68 10.35 -47.91
N HIS A 66 -7.67 11.11 -48.35
CA HIS A 66 -8.61 11.84 -47.52
C HIS A 66 -10.05 11.38 -47.81
N TYR A 67 -10.66 10.68 -46.84
CA TYR A 67 -11.99 10.08 -47.02
C TYR A 67 -12.95 10.68 -46.01
N LYS A 68 -14.17 11.09 -46.47
CA LYS A 68 -15.22 11.56 -45.57
C LYS A 68 -16.27 10.47 -45.33
N THR A 69 -16.68 10.30 -44.09
CA THR A 69 -17.68 9.32 -43.71
C THR A 69 -18.67 9.86 -42.68
N GLY A 70 -19.90 9.35 -42.71
CA GLY A 70 -20.82 9.34 -41.57
C GLY A 70 -20.55 8.08 -40.67
N THR A 71 -21.58 7.63 -39.97
CA THR A 71 -21.47 6.45 -39.11
C THR A 71 -21.10 5.18 -39.88
N ILE A 72 -20.04 4.52 -39.49
CA ILE A 72 -19.70 3.14 -39.90
C ILE A 72 -19.85 2.19 -38.70
N THR A 73 -20.34 0.97 -38.98
CA THR A 73 -20.54 -0.07 -37.95
C THR A 73 -19.57 -1.21 -38.17
N LEU A 74 -18.69 -1.44 -37.20
CA LEU A 74 -17.74 -2.56 -37.22
C LEU A 74 -18.44 -3.88 -36.89
N LYS A 75 -17.87 -4.98 -37.38
CA LYS A 75 -18.37 -6.34 -37.20
C LYS A 75 -17.26 -7.24 -36.63
N SER A 76 -17.65 -8.38 -36.08
CA SER A 76 -16.67 -9.35 -35.55
C SER A 76 -15.68 -9.82 -36.62
N ASN A 77 -14.45 -10.05 -36.21
CA ASN A 77 -13.30 -10.47 -37.04
C ASN A 77 -12.86 -9.44 -38.09
N VAL A 78 -13.16 -8.16 -37.88
CA VAL A 78 -12.76 -7.08 -38.80
C VAL A 78 -11.56 -6.33 -38.25
N HIS A 79 -10.52 -6.23 -39.08
CA HIS A 79 -9.35 -5.39 -38.81
C HIS A 79 -9.43 -4.15 -39.71
N LEU A 80 -9.80 -3.00 -39.16
CA LEU A 80 -9.81 -1.68 -39.84
C LEU A 80 -8.39 -1.10 -39.80
N TYR A 81 -7.72 -1.09 -40.97
CA TYR A 81 -6.33 -0.67 -41.10
C TYR A 81 -6.24 0.64 -41.91
N LEU A 82 -5.70 1.68 -41.30
CA LEU A 82 -5.46 2.97 -41.93
C LEU A 82 -3.98 3.11 -42.30
N GLU A 83 -3.67 3.13 -43.58
CA GLU A 83 -2.28 3.29 -44.04
C GLU A 83 -1.71 4.65 -43.62
N GLN A 84 -0.39 4.74 -43.56
CA GLN A 84 0.29 6.04 -43.35
C GLN A 84 -0.13 7.03 -44.42
N GLY A 85 -0.59 8.22 -44.01
CA GLY A 85 -1.13 9.24 -44.90
C GLY A 85 -2.63 9.09 -45.23
N ALA A 86 -3.31 8.07 -44.67
CA ALA A 86 -4.77 7.99 -44.72
C ALA A 86 -5.37 8.89 -43.62
N THR A 87 -6.42 9.66 -44.01
CA THR A 87 -7.23 10.40 -43.04
C THR A 87 -8.71 10.13 -43.29
N LEU A 88 -9.38 9.62 -42.25
CA LEU A 88 -10.82 9.40 -42.25
C LEU A 88 -11.49 10.56 -41.54
N TYR A 89 -12.15 11.41 -42.24
CA TYR A 89 -12.89 12.60 -41.74
C TYR A 89 -14.33 12.26 -41.44
N GLY A 90 -14.80 12.64 -40.25
CA GLY A 90 -16.23 12.69 -39.94
C GLY A 90 -16.97 13.73 -40.80
N SER A 91 -18.19 13.42 -41.18
CA SER A 91 -19.08 14.42 -41.80
C SER A 91 -19.41 15.55 -40.82
N THR A 92 -19.54 16.74 -41.31
CA THR A 92 -20.03 17.89 -40.53
C THR A 92 -21.57 18.05 -40.57
N ASN A 93 -22.25 17.15 -41.25
CA ASN A 93 -23.71 17.10 -41.32
C ASN A 93 -24.23 15.95 -40.42
N LEU A 94 -25.05 16.30 -39.42
CA LEU A 94 -25.61 15.32 -38.49
C LEU A 94 -26.51 14.27 -39.18
N GLN A 95 -27.09 14.59 -40.31
CA GLN A 95 -27.92 13.61 -41.08
C GLN A 95 -27.12 12.43 -41.64
N ASP A 96 -25.79 12.55 -41.71
CA ASP A 96 -24.91 11.47 -42.15
C ASP A 96 -24.59 10.49 -41.03
N TYR A 97 -25.01 10.79 -39.79
CA TYR A 97 -24.86 9.95 -38.64
C TYR A 97 -26.13 9.15 -38.37
N ILE A 98 -25.99 7.83 -38.29
CA ILE A 98 -27.14 6.93 -38.05
C ILE A 98 -27.33 6.79 -36.55
N PRO A 99 -28.46 7.22 -35.97
CA PRO A 99 -28.75 6.98 -34.56
C PRO A 99 -28.95 5.48 -34.29
N VAL A 100 -28.20 4.95 -33.34
CA VAL A 100 -28.30 3.54 -32.91
C VAL A 100 -28.56 3.49 -31.42
N LYS A 101 -29.36 2.50 -30.98
CA LYS A 101 -29.62 2.20 -29.59
C LYS A 101 -29.14 0.79 -29.29
N SER A 102 -28.35 0.64 -28.25
CA SER A 102 -28.03 -0.66 -27.67
C SER A 102 -29.12 -1.10 -26.68
N ASP A 103 -29.30 -2.38 -26.50
CA ASP A 103 -30.16 -2.94 -25.46
C ASP A 103 -29.48 -3.04 -24.08
N TYR A 104 -28.21 -2.71 -23.99
CA TYR A 104 -27.50 -2.65 -22.73
C TYR A 104 -28.06 -1.56 -21.81
N VAL A 105 -28.38 -1.91 -20.57
CA VAL A 105 -28.97 -0.96 -19.61
C VAL A 105 -27.86 -0.18 -18.89
N SER A 106 -27.70 1.06 -19.26
CA SER A 106 -26.78 2.00 -18.61
C SER A 106 -27.28 3.44 -18.76
N LEU A 107 -26.78 4.34 -17.94
CA LEU A 107 -27.07 5.77 -18.09
C LEU A 107 -26.76 6.26 -19.53
N ARG A 108 -25.63 5.81 -20.10
CA ARG A 108 -25.12 6.30 -21.39
C ARG A 108 -25.77 5.63 -22.61
N THR A 109 -26.33 4.44 -22.50
CA THR A 109 -27.10 3.86 -23.61
C THR A 109 -28.46 4.54 -23.81
N HIS A 110 -29.02 5.09 -22.74
CA HIS A 110 -30.26 5.86 -22.83
C HIS A 110 -30.09 7.23 -23.47
N THR A 111 -28.95 7.89 -23.18
CA THR A 111 -28.70 9.29 -23.56
C THR A 111 -27.83 9.46 -24.80
N THR A 112 -27.16 8.42 -25.30
CA THR A 112 -26.17 8.53 -26.40
C THR A 112 -26.56 7.66 -27.57
N THR A 113 -26.73 8.27 -28.73
CA THR A 113 -27.23 7.57 -29.93
C THR A 113 -26.37 7.75 -31.18
N ILE A 114 -25.52 8.79 -31.27
CA ILE A 114 -24.74 9.08 -32.50
C ILE A 114 -23.23 9.02 -32.24
N GLN A 115 -22.54 8.39 -33.15
CA GLN A 115 -21.09 8.23 -33.16
C GLN A 115 -20.56 8.02 -34.58
N LEU A 116 -19.24 8.24 -34.79
CA LEU A 116 -18.62 8.05 -36.10
C LEU A 116 -18.32 6.56 -36.36
N ILE A 117 -17.67 5.90 -35.43
CA ILE A 117 -17.37 4.45 -35.50
C ILE A 117 -18.10 3.75 -34.37
N TYR A 118 -18.93 2.79 -34.72
CA TYR A 118 -19.77 2.04 -33.80
C TYR A 118 -19.52 0.54 -33.84
N ALA A 119 -19.58 -0.10 -32.68
CA ALA A 119 -19.57 -1.54 -32.54
C ALA A 119 -20.41 -1.97 -31.33
N ASP A 120 -21.25 -2.98 -31.49
CA ASP A 120 -22.07 -3.54 -30.41
C ASP A 120 -22.11 -5.07 -30.55
N LYS A 121 -21.77 -5.78 -29.46
CA LYS A 121 -21.72 -7.24 -29.36
C LYS A 121 -20.81 -7.90 -30.43
N VAL A 122 -19.66 -7.28 -30.68
CA VAL A 122 -18.65 -7.80 -31.61
C VAL A 122 -17.48 -8.39 -30.85
N SER A 123 -16.72 -9.26 -31.51
CA SER A 123 -15.49 -9.85 -31.00
C SER A 123 -14.39 -9.85 -32.05
N ASN A 124 -13.13 -9.82 -31.55
CA ASN A 124 -11.94 -9.87 -32.39
C ASN A 124 -11.93 -8.72 -33.43
N VAL A 125 -11.87 -7.47 -32.93
CA VAL A 125 -11.84 -6.26 -33.74
C VAL A 125 -10.53 -5.52 -33.50
N THR A 126 -9.89 -5.11 -34.58
CA THR A 126 -8.68 -4.29 -34.53
C THR A 126 -8.90 -2.99 -35.30
N ILE A 127 -8.46 -1.86 -34.73
CA ILE A 127 -8.27 -0.59 -35.44
C ILE A 127 -6.80 -0.22 -35.28
N ASP A 128 -6.06 -0.17 -36.38
CA ASP A 128 -4.65 0.17 -36.35
C ASP A 128 -4.13 0.83 -37.65
N GLY A 129 -2.82 0.97 -37.69
CA GLY A 129 -2.10 1.63 -38.78
C GLY A 129 -1.60 3.00 -38.35
N TYR A 130 -0.97 3.73 -39.28
CA TYR A 130 -0.38 5.06 -38.95
C TYR A 130 -1.22 6.22 -39.53
N GLY A 131 -2.51 5.97 -39.78
CA GLY A 131 -3.44 6.97 -40.28
C GLY A 131 -4.08 7.83 -39.20
N VAL A 132 -5.02 8.66 -39.60
CA VAL A 132 -5.73 9.61 -38.73
C VAL A 132 -7.24 9.40 -38.86
N ILE A 133 -7.95 9.43 -37.73
CA ILE A 133 -9.42 9.59 -37.69
C ILE A 133 -9.71 10.94 -37.07
N ASP A 134 -10.37 11.83 -37.83
CA ASP A 134 -10.68 13.21 -37.44
C ASP A 134 -12.19 13.43 -37.45
N GLY A 135 -12.78 13.60 -36.26
CA GLY A 135 -14.24 13.78 -36.10
C GLY A 135 -14.80 15.15 -36.53
N ARG A 136 -13.91 16.12 -36.79
CA ARG A 136 -14.31 17.53 -37.14
C ARG A 136 -15.28 18.17 -36.11
N GLY A 137 -15.10 17.83 -34.82
CA GLY A 137 -16.04 18.13 -33.74
C GLY A 137 -16.42 19.62 -33.58
N ARG A 138 -15.53 20.53 -33.95
CA ARG A 138 -15.81 22.01 -33.90
C ARG A 138 -17.05 22.42 -34.72
N SER A 139 -17.44 21.59 -35.65
CA SER A 139 -18.63 21.87 -36.50
C SER A 139 -19.96 21.67 -35.77
N PHE A 140 -19.95 21.00 -34.62
CA PHE A 140 -21.14 20.68 -33.84
C PHE A 140 -21.27 21.65 -32.67
N LYS A 141 -22.41 22.31 -32.52
CA LYS A 141 -22.66 23.25 -31.43
C LYS A 141 -23.24 22.51 -30.23
N LYS A 142 -22.73 22.82 -29.02
CA LYS A 142 -23.36 22.42 -27.76
C LYS A 142 -24.72 23.13 -27.65
N LEU A 143 -25.79 22.37 -27.55
CA LEU A 143 -27.15 22.87 -27.41
C LEU A 143 -27.66 22.76 -25.97
N SER A 144 -27.16 21.78 -25.17
CA SER A 144 -27.50 21.59 -23.79
C SER A 144 -26.35 20.92 -23.05
N TRP A 145 -26.47 20.79 -21.73
CA TRP A 145 -25.49 20.05 -20.90
C TRP A 145 -25.53 18.52 -21.09
N ASN A 146 -26.61 18.00 -21.69
CA ASN A 146 -26.80 16.54 -21.86
C ASN A 146 -26.96 16.18 -23.34
N ASP A 147 -26.26 16.85 -24.23
CA ASP A 147 -26.37 16.61 -25.67
C ASP A 147 -25.22 15.77 -26.26
N GLU A 148 -24.34 15.27 -25.42
CA GLU A 148 -23.26 14.35 -25.82
C GLU A 148 -23.85 13.09 -26.48
N GLY A 149 -23.38 12.79 -27.69
CA GLY A 149 -23.88 11.65 -28.47
C GLY A 149 -25.33 11.77 -28.93
N ILE A 150 -25.93 12.96 -28.84
CA ILE A 150 -27.25 13.33 -29.44
C ILE A 150 -27.09 14.32 -30.56
N THR A 151 -26.42 15.44 -30.31
CA THR A 151 -26.13 16.49 -31.30
C THR A 151 -24.64 16.68 -31.59
N ARG A 152 -23.80 16.06 -30.75
CA ARG A 152 -22.34 16.03 -30.88
C ARG A 152 -21.87 14.55 -30.89
N PRO A 153 -21.37 14.05 -32.04
CA PRO A 153 -21.00 12.62 -32.15
C PRO A 153 -19.77 12.24 -31.29
N HIS A 154 -19.80 11.06 -30.65
CA HIS A 154 -18.59 10.40 -30.23
C HIS A 154 -17.73 9.99 -31.43
N LEU A 155 -16.40 9.85 -31.26
CA LEU A 155 -15.57 9.36 -32.37
C LEU A 155 -15.64 7.82 -32.44
N LEU A 156 -15.22 7.13 -31.37
CA LEU A 156 -15.30 5.65 -31.27
C LEU A 156 -16.29 5.26 -30.16
N ARG A 157 -17.14 4.30 -30.43
CA ARG A 157 -18.02 3.72 -29.42
C ARG A 157 -18.21 2.24 -29.57
N PHE A 158 -17.74 1.50 -28.56
CA PHE A 158 -17.88 0.04 -28.45
C PHE A 158 -18.78 -0.30 -27.27
N ILE A 159 -19.74 -1.20 -27.46
CA ILE A 159 -20.66 -1.66 -26.40
C ILE A 159 -20.63 -3.19 -26.37
N GLN A 160 -20.64 -3.83 -25.18
CA GLN A 160 -20.73 -5.28 -24.97
C GLN A 160 -19.80 -6.11 -25.88
N SER A 161 -18.65 -5.59 -26.23
CA SER A 161 -17.72 -6.15 -27.20
C SER A 161 -16.46 -6.69 -26.53
N GLN A 162 -15.76 -7.60 -27.18
CA GLN A 162 -14.60 -8.26 -26.58
C GLN A 162 -13.48 -8.51 -27.57
N ASP A 163 -12.25 -8.74 -27.07
CA ASP A 163 -11.06 -8.95 -27.90
C ASP A 163 -10.85 -7.79 -28.87
N ILE A 164 -10.74 -6.58 -28.31
CA ILE A 164 -10.62 -5.34 -29.07
C ILE A 164 -9.17 -4.85 -29.00
N THR A 165 -8.59 -4.47 -30.12
CA THR A 165 -7.26 -3.85 -30.18
C THR A 165 -7.35 -2.51 -30.92
N VAL A 166 -6.85 -1.43 -30.28
CA VAL A 166 -6.70 -0.12 -30.93
C VAL A 166 -5.26 0.33 -30.74
N LYS A 167 -4.51 0.48 -31.84
CA LYS A 167 -3.07 0.77 -31.72
C LYS A 167 -2.51 1.61 -32.86
N ASP A 168 -1.40 2.29 -32.59
CA ASP A 168 -0.57 3.02 -33.56
C ASP A 168 -1.33 4.07 -34.40
N ILE A 169 -2.52 4.50 -33.97
CA ILE A 169 -3.39 5.41 -34.72
C ILE A 169 -3.49 6.78 -34.05
N THR A 170 -3.78 7.81 -34.85
CA THR A 170 -4.06 9.16 -34.35
C THR A 170 -5.55 9.46 -34.41
N LEU A 171 -6.15 9.82 -33.24
CA LEU A 171 -7.55 10.20 -33.09
C LEU A 171 -7.64 11.70 -32.79
N LYS A 172 -8.50 12.42 -33.54
CA LYS A 172 -8.61 13.89 -33.43
C LYS A 172 -10.04 14.39 -33.44
N ASN A 173 -10.24 15.49 -32.71
CA ASN A 173 -11.35 16.39 -32.89
C ASN A 173 -12.74 15.74 -32.86
N SER A 174 -13.05 15.01 -31.80
CA SER A 174 -14.39 14.44 -31.58
C SER A 174 -15.43 15.57 -31.33
N GLY A 175 -16.70 15.31 -31.58
CA GLY A 175 -17.80 16.19 -31.20
C GLY A 175 -18.03 16.27 -29.69
N CYS A 176 -17.67 15.19 -28.97
CA CYS A 176 -17.62 15.08 -27.51
C CYS A 176 -16.56 14.05 -27.13
N TRP A 177 -16.85 13.01 -26.36
CA TRP A 177 -15.91 11.96 -25.95
C TRP A 177 -15.20 11.31 -27.15
N MET A 178 -13.88 11.15 -27.05
CA MET A 178 -13.11 10.57 -28.15
C MET A 178 -13.35 9.08 -28.28
N GLN A 179 -13.24 8.36 -27.19
CA GLN A 179 -13.34 6.90 -27.16
C GLN A 179 -14.22 6.48 -25.99
N HIS A 180 -15.29 5.76 -26.25
CA HIS A 180 -16.16 5.21 -25.22
C HIS A 180 -16.29 3.69 -25.39
N TYR A 181 -15.73 2.95 -24.43
CA TYR A 181 -15.83 1.49 -24.34
C TYR A 181 -16.76 1.16 -23.18
N LEU A 182 -17.96 0.68 -23.49
CA LEU A 182 -19.01 0.37 -22.51
C LEU A 182 -19.21 -1.14 -22.40
N ALA A 183 -18.99 -1.71 -21.20
CA ALA A 183 -19.14 -3.13 -20.92
C ALA A 183 -18.31 -4.02 -21.88
N CYS A 184 -17.08 -3.62 -22.18
CA CYS A 184 -16.17 -4.33 -23.05
C CYS A 184 -15.18 -5.18 -22.25
N ASP A 185 -14.70 -6.28 -22.87
CA ASP A 185 -13.78 -7.24 -22.25
C ASP A 185 -12.52 -7.45 -23.11
N ARG A 186 -11.37 -7.65 -22.47
CA ARG A 186 -10.07 -7.92 -23.12
C ARG A 186 -9.74 -6.87 -24.18
N LEU A 187 -9.58 -5.65 -23.72
CA LEU A 187 -9.27 -4.48 -24.54
C LEU A 187 -7.78 -4.13 -24.44
N VAL A 188 -7.14 -3.94 -25.59
CA VAL A 188 -5.75 -3.47 -25.70
C VAL A 188 -5.73 -2.14 -26.45
N ILE A 189 -5.20 -1.10 -25.81
CA ILE A 189 -4.94 0.20 -26.39
C ILE A 189 -3.45 0.48 -26.31
N ASP A 190 -2.76 0.63 -27.44
CA ASP A 190 -1.31 0.78 -27.43
C ASP A 190 -0.82 1.78 -28.49
N GLY A 191 0.09 2.67 -28.10
CA GLY A 191 0.77 3.61 -29.01
C GLY A 191 -0.13 4.63 -29.71
N ILE A 192 -1.36 4.85 -29.22
CA ILE A 192 -2.28 5.80 -29.85
C ILE A 192 -1.95 7.26 -29.48
N LYS A 193 -2.34 8.18 -30.36
CA LYS A 193 -2.24 9.63 -30.10
C LYS A 193 -3.65 10.24 -30.15
N VAL A 194 -4.02 10.94 -29.11
CA VAL A 194 -5.33 11.56 -28.96
C VAL A 194 -5.19 13.08 -28.83
N PHE A 195 -5.88 13.84 -29.69
CA PHE A 195 -5.94 15.30 -29.63
C PHE A 195 -7.41 15.73 -29.68
N ASN A 196 -7.99 16.11 -28.54
CA ASN A 196 -9.42 16.37 -28.39
C ASN A 196 -9.69 17.69 -27.66
N ARG A 197 -9.48 18.82 -28.36
CA ARG A 197 -9.51 20.16 -27.77
C ARG A 197 -10.27 21.16 -28.65
N ASN A 198 -11.48 20.83 -29.06
CA ASN A 198 -12.17 21.68 -30.02
C ASN A 198 -13.69 21.80 -29.79
N ASN A 199 -14.19 21.17 -28.73
CA ASN A 199 -15.58 21.25 -28.31
C ASN A 199 -15.65 21.04 -26.78
N TYR A 200 -16.83 20.84 -26.22
CA TYR A 200 -17.06 20.50 -24.81
C TYR A 200 -17.14 19.00 -24.61
N ASN A 201 -16.84 18.52 -23.37
CA ASN A 201 -16.81 17.11 -23.01
C ASN A 201 -15.89 16.32 -23.97
N ASN A 202 -14.74 16.89 -24.20
CA ASN A 202 -13.73 16.33 -25.10
C ASN A 202 -12.77 15.41 -24.30
N ASP A 203 -13.34 14.42 -23.59
CA ASP A 203 -12.57 13.37 -22.91
C ASP A 203 -11.70 12.60 -23.92
N ALA A 204 -10.52 12.13 -23.50
CA ALA A 204 -9.63 11.40 -24.39
C ALA A 204 -9.91 9.90 -24.41
N LEU A 205 -10.18 9.28 -23.25
CA LEU A 205 -10.44 7.86 -23.12
C LEU A 205 -11.44 7.62 -21.97
N ASP A 206 -12.53 6.92 -22.28
CA ASP A 206 -13.56 6.51 -21.33
C ASP A 206 -13.73 4.98 -21.33
N LEU A 207 -13.26 4.34 -20.25
CA LEU A 207 -13.47 2.92 -19.96
C LEU A 207 -14.65 2.79 -19.01
N ASP A 208 -15.78 2.27 -19.47
CA ASP A 208 -17.06 2.26 -18.76
C ASP A 208 -17.50 0.82 -18.46
N GLY A 209 -17.32 0.36 -17.23
CA GLY A 209 -17.63 -1.01 -16.83
C GLY A 209 -16.87 -2.07 -17.64
N CYS A 210 -15.60 -1.84 -17.94
CA CYS A 210 -14.76 -2.74 -18.74
C CYS A 210 -13.96 -3.70 -17.86
N HIS A 211 -13.66 -4.90 -18.40
CA HIS A 211 -12.80 -5.88 -17.74
C HIS A 211 -11.58 -6.26 -18.59
N GLU A 212 -10.45 -6.60 -17.90
CA GLU A 212 -9.22 -7.07 -18.55
C GLU A 212 -8.72 -6.07 -19.61
N VAL A 213 -8.40 -4.85 -19.18
CA VAL A 213 -7.97 -3.77 -20.08
C VAL A 213 -6.50 -3.47 -19.89
N THR A 214 -5.77 -3.32 -20.99
CA THR A 214 -4.40 -2.82 -20.99
C THR A 214 -4.30 -1.58 -21.87
N VAL A 215 -3.79 -0.47 -21.29
CA VAL A 215 -3.50 0.77 -22.02
C VAL A 215 -2.02 1.09 -21.86
N THR A 216 -1.31 1.22 -22.97
CA THR A 216 0.13 1.50 -22.97
C THR A 216 0.50 2.56 -24.03
N ASN A 217 1.56 3.32 -23.73
CA ASN A 217 2.18 4.24 -24.70
C ASN A 217 1.21 5.27 -25.33
N MET A 218 0.14 5.64 -24.62
CA MET A 218 -0.82 6.63 -25.12
C MET A 218 -0.30 8.05 -24.87
N ILE A 219 -0.44 8.90 -25.87
CA ILE A 219 -0.26 10.35 -25.75
C ILE A 219 -1.64 10.99 -25.90
N ALA A 220 -2.11 11.69 -24.86
CA ALA A 220 -3.43 12.33 -24.86
C ALA A 220 -3.31 13.82 -24.54
N ASP A 221 -4.08 14.64 -25.26
CA ASP A 221 -4.28 16.07 -25.01
C ASP A 221 -5.76 16.41 -25.20
N SER A 222 -6.46 16.71 -24.10
CA SER A 222 -7.92 16.86 -24.04
C SER A 222 -8.36 18.13 -23.32
N ASP A 223 -9.53 18.63 -23.66
CA ASP A 223 -10.16 19.77 -22.97
C ASP A 223 -10.94 19.34 -21.72
N ASP A 224 -11.42 18.10 -21.69
CA ASP A 224 -12.05 17.47 -20.56
C ASP A 224 -11.13 16.38 -20.00
N ASP A 225 -11.66 15.33 -19.35
CA ASP A 225 -10.87 14.31 -18.67
C ASP A 225 -9.90 13.57 -19.61
N GLY A 226 -8.73 13.21 -19.12
CA GLY A 226 -7.68 12.52 -19.88
C GLY A 226 -7.90 11.00 -19.92
N ILE A 227 -7.45 10.30 -18.92
CA ILE A 227 -7.70 8.86 -18.70
C ILE A 227 -8.86 8.74 -17.72
N THR A 228 -9.99 8.21 -18.18
CA THR A 228 -11.20 8.16 -17.38
C THR A 228 -11.78 6.75 -17.30
N LEU A 229 -12.00 6.28 -16.09
CA LEU A 229 -12.75 5.06 -15.81
C LEU A 229 -14.12 5.46 -15.27
N LYS A 230 -15.18 4.91 -15.86
CA LYS A 230 -16.59 5.16 -15.49
C LYS A 230 -17.32 3.83 -15.19
N SER A 231 -18.39 3.92 -14.47
CA SER A 231 -19.31 2.80 -14.27
C SER A 231 -20.75 3.32 -14.31
N THR A 232 -21.26 3.44 -15.52
CA THR A 232 -22.63 3.95 -15.81
C THR A 232 -23.71 2.87 -15.73
N SER A 233 -23.38 1.73 -15.16
CA SER A 233 -24.22 0.54 -14.90
C SER A 233 -23.71 -0.16 -13.63
N PRO A 234 -24.38 -1.24 -13.14
CA PRO A 234 -23.85 -2.03 -12.02
C PRO A 234 -22.54 -2.78 -12.31
N ARG A 235 -22.08 -2.75 -13.58
CA ARG A 235 -20.84 -3.44 -13.95
C ARG A 235 -19.63 -2.65 -13.54
N LEU A 236 -18.73 -3.25 -12.77
CA LEU A 236 -17.46 -2.69 -12.35
C LEU A 236 -16.51 -2.45 -13.55
N CYS A 237 -15.61 -1.48 -13.43
CA CYS A 237 -14.32 -1.54 -14.12
C CYS A 237 -13.40 -2.44 -13.31
N GLU A 238 -12.86 -3.50 -13.92
CA GLU A 238 -12.09 -4.51 -13.19
C GLU A 238 -10.89 -5.04 -13.95
N ASN A 239 -9.77 -5.26 -13.23
CA ASN A 239 -8.52 -5.77 -13.80
C ASN A 239 -8.00 -4.88 -14.94
N ILE A 240 -7.73 -3.62 -14.64
CA ILE A 240 -7.29 -2.63 -15.61
C ILE A 240 -5.85 -2.20 -15.31
N LYS A 241 -5.00 -2.27 -16.33
CA LYS A 241 -3.61 -1.80 -16.28
C LYS A 241 -3.39 -0.67 -17.27
N ILE A 242 -2.88 0.47 -16.79
CA ILE A 242 -2.56 1.64 -17.61
C ILE A 242 -1.14 2.06 -17.29
N THR A 243 -0.26 2.11 -18.28
CA THR A 243 1.15 2.41 -18.03
C THR A 243 1.80 3.15 -19.21
N ASP A 244 2.90 3.85 -18.91
CA ASP A 244 3.75 4.50 -19.89
C ASP A 244 3.00 5.52 -20.79
N CYS A 245 2.14 6.34 -20.19
CA CYS A 245 1.33 7.32 -20.90
C CYS A 245 1.75 8.76 -20.59
N GLU A 246 1.49 9.64 -21.55
CA GLU A 246 1.61 11.10 -21.42
C GLU A 246 0.23 11.73 -21.57
N VAL A 247 -0.19 12.52 -20.57
CA VAL A 247 -1.55 13.07 -20.48
C VAL A 247 -1.51 14.57 -20.23
N SER A 248 -2.23 15.30 -21.05
CA SER A 248 -2.57 16.70 -20.84
C SER A 248 -4.09 16.84 -20.80
N SER A 249 -4.61 17.52 -19.78
CA SER A 249 -6.03 17.77 -19.61
C SER A 249 -6.25 19.12 -18.94
N HIS A 250 -7.28 19.87 -19.33
CA HIS A 250 -7.73 21.03 -18.56
C HIS A 250 -8.63 20.65 -17.39
N CYS A 251 -9.16 19.42 -17.37
CA CYS A 251 -9.99 18.90 -16.29
C CYS A 251 -9.15 17.94 -15.43
N ASN A 252 -9.41 16.67 -15.45
CA ASN A 252 -8.69 15.69 -14.64
C ASN A 252 -7.80 14.82 -15.53
N ALA A 253 -6.50 14.71 -15.21
CA ALA A 253 -5.60 13.91 -16.04
C ALA A 253 -5.86 12.40 -15.87
N ILE A 254 -6.07 11.94 -14.65
CA ILE A 254 -6.46 10.58 -14.29
C ILE A 254 -7.72 10.67 -13.43
N LYS A 255 -8.81 10.04 -13.86
CA LYS A 255 -10.09 10.08 -13.14
C LYS A 255 -10.76 8.73 -13.06
N LEU A 256 -11.17 8.33 -11.87
CA LEU A 256 -12.11 7.24 -11.61
C LEU A 256 -13.42 7.87 -11.14
N GLY A 257 -14.41 7.94 -12.02
CA GLY A 257 -15.65 8.69 -11.82
C GLY A 257 -16.06 9.47 -13.08
N THR A 258 -17.06 10.35 -13.05
CA THR A 258 -17.97 10.69 -11.94
C THR A 258 -19.11 9.68 -11.80
N GLU A 259 -19.48 8.97 -12.87
CA GLU A 259 -20.49 7.91 -12.83
C GLU A 259 -19.91 6.67 -12.19
N THR A 260 -20.53 6.21 -11.09
CA THR A 260 -19.94 5.16 -10.21
C THR A 260 -20.98 4.18 -9.67
N ASN A 261 -21.92 3.74 -10.52
CA ASN A 261 -22.97 2.81 -10.08
C ASN A 261 -22.46 1.39 -9.71
N GLY A 262 -21.48 0.84 -10.46
CA GLY A 262 -20.78 -0.40 -10.10
C GLY A 262 -19.50 -0.12 -9.34
N GLY A 263 -18.66 0.74 -9.90
CA GLY A 263 -17.39 1.15 -9.30
C GLY A 263 -16.15 0.54 -9.96
N PHE A 264 -15.08 0.36 -9.19
CA PHE A 264 -13.72 0.06 -9.68
C PHE A 264 -13.04 -0.97 -8.77
N ARG A 265 -12.39 -1.98 -9.36
CA ARG A 265 -11.63 -2.99 -8.61
C ARG A 265 -10.40 -3.46 -9.36
N ASN A 266 -9.27 -3.64 -8.64
CA ASN A 266 -8.00 -4.09 -9.22
C ASN A 266 -7.54 -3.18 -10.36
N ILE A 267 -7.35 -1.91 -10.07
CA ILE A 267 -6.91 -0.89 -11.03
C ILE A 267 -5.44 -0.56 -10.76
N ASN A 268 -4.59 -0.68 -11.76
CA ASN A 268 -3.18 -0.35 -11.68
C ASN A 268 -2.82 0.71 -12.74
N ILE A 269 -2.40 1.89 -12.27
CA ILE A 269 -1.99 3.02 -13.13
C ILE A 269 -0.57 3.41 -12.75
N SER A 270 0.36 3.36 -13.72
CA SER A 270 1.77 3.62 -13.42
C SER A 270 2.52 4.29 -14.56
N ASN A 271 3.64 4.94 -14.23
CA ASN A 271 4.53 5.59 -15.22
C ASN A 271 3.79 6.61 -16.08
N ILE A 272 3.04 7.53 -15.47
CA ILE A 272 2.29 8.56 -16.19
C ILE A 272 2.98 9.91 -16.04
N ASN A 273 3.15 10.62 -17.16
CA ASN A 273 3.56 12.01 -17.17
C ASN A 273 2.35 12.92 -17.45
N VAL A 274 1.96 13.70 -16.43
CA VAL A 274 0.92 14.71 -16.54
C VAL A 274 1.59 16.06 -16.80
N LYS A 275 1.19 16.76 -17.84
CA LYS A 275 1.75 18.06 -18.19
C LYS A 275 0.70 19.01 -18.75
N PRO A 276 0.92 20.34 -18.71
CA PRO A 276 0.02 21.29 -19.38
C PRO A 276 -0.05 21.02 -20.89
N SER A 277 -1.19 21.30 -21.49
CA SER A 277 -1.32 21.24 -22.95
C SER A 277 -0.35 22.20 -23.64
N ALA A 278 0.17 21.78 -24.77
CA ALA A 278 0.92 22.66 -25.67
C ALA A 278 0.04 23.70 -26.36
N ASP A 279 -1.25 23.41 -26.52
CA ASP A 279 -2.23 24.34 -27.05
C ASP A 279 -2.85 25.16 -25.92
N GLN A 280 -2.43 26.42 -25.80
CA GLN A 280 -2.91 27.37 -24.79
C GLN A 280 -3.76 28.49 -25.39
N GLN A 281 -4.50 28.21 -26.45
CA GLN A 281 -5.34 29.23 -27.09
C GLN A 281 -6.58 29.59 -26.29
N GLU A 282 -7.11 28.65 -25.48
CA GLU A 282 -8.29 28.84 -24.65
C GLU A 282 -8.04 28.39 -23.21
N LYS A 283 -8.56 29.12 -22.23
CA LYS A 283 -8.56 28.75 -20.82
C LYS A 283 -9.81 27.93 -20.54
N PHE A 284 -9.62 26.80 -19.81
CA PHE A 284 -10.74 26.02 -19.28
C PHE A 284 -11.04 26.47 -17.85
N PHE A 285 -12.29 26.83 -17.55
CA PHE A 285 -12.67 27.47 -16.27
C PHE A 285 -11.73 28.62 -15.82
N GLY A 286 -11.16 29.34 -16.77
CA GLY A 286 -10.23 30.42 -16.48
C GLY A 286 -8.80 30.03 -16.21
N GLN A 287 -8.46 28.74 -16.27
CA GLN A 287 -7.14 28.16 -15.96
C GLN A 287 -6.45 27.65 -17.23
N TRP A 288 -5.10 27.67 -17.21
CA TRP A 288 -4.26 27.06 -18.24
C TRP A 288 -3.80 25.66 -17.85
N ILE A 289 -4.00 25.26 -16.58
CA ILE A 289 -3.59 23.98 -16.00
C ILE A 289 -4.82 23.18 -15.61
N GLY A 290 -4.68 21.85 -15.49
CA GLY A 290 -5.78 20.96 -15.14
C GLY A 290 -6.33 21.19 -13.74
N SER A 291 -7.56 20.76 -13.50
CA SER A 291 -8.22 20.81 -12.20
C SER A 291 -7.56 19.87 -11.21
N SER A 292 -7.33 18.60 -11.61
CA SER A 292 -6.57 17.65 -10.81
C SER A 292 -5.68 16.74 -11.65
N ALA A 293 -4.61 16.22 -11.01
CA ALA A 293 -3.79 15.18 -11.62
C ALA A 293 -4.42 13.80 -11.40
N ILE A 294 -4.91 13.53 -10.18
CA ILE A 294 -5.52 12.27 -9.77
C ILE A 294 -6.83 12.58 -9.06
N SER A 295 -7.96 12.12 -9.62
CA SER A 295 -9.30 12.24 -9.07
C SER A 295 -9.94 10.86 -8.91
N LEU A 296 -10.20 10.44 -7.67
CA LEU A 296 -10.77 9.15 -7.33
C LEU A 296 -12.10 9.36 -6.61
N GLU A 297 -13.21 9.01 -7.26
CA GLU A 297 -14.54 9.40 -6.84
C GLU A 297 -15.47 8.19 -6.76
N ILE A 298 -16.29 8.12 -5.71
CA ILE A 298 -17.48 7.27 -5.62
C ILE A 298 -18.62 8.14 -5.11
N VAL A 299 -19.66 8.33 -5.91
CA VAL A 299 -20.79 9.23 -5.59
C VAL A 299 -22.16 8.69 -5.98
N ASP A 300 -22.23 7.54 -6.66
CA ASP A 300 -23.48 6.94 -7.16
C ASP A 300 -23.66 5.48 -6.68
N GLY A 301 -23.21 5.16 -5.45
CA GLY A 301 -23.51 3.90 -4.79
C GLY A 301 -22.54 2.74 -5.07
N GLY A 302 -21.59 2.89 -5.98
CA GLY A 302 -20.61 1.84 -6.31
C GLY A 302 -19.51 1.66 -5.27
N THR A 303 -18.56 0.78 -5.59
CA THR A 303 -17.41 0.49 -4.73
C THR A 303 -16.10 0.83 -5.43
N MET A 304 -15.08 1.24 -4.66
CA MET A 304 -13.71 1.37 -5.14
C MET A 304 -12.80 0.54 -4.25
N GLU A 305 -12.15 -0.47 -4.83
CA GLU A 305 -11.34 -1.44 -4.11
C GLU A 305 -10.04 -1.71 -4.86
N ASN A 306 -8.93 -1.75 -4.10
CA ASN A 306 -7.63 -2.16 -4.64
C ASN A 306 -7.22 -1.33 -5.87
N VAL A 307 -7.00 -0.02 -5.65
CA VAL A 307 -6.56 0.93 -6.68
C VAL A 307 -5.14 1.38 -6.39
N HIS A 308 -4.24 1.16 -7.34
CA HIS A 308 -2.83 1.50 -7.24
C HIS A 308 -2.45 2.52 -8.30
N VAL A 309 -1.88 3.64 -7.86
CA VAL A 309 -1.36 4.69 -8.74
C VAL A 309 0.08 4.99 -8.35
N SER A 310 1.03 4.75 -9.25
CA SER A 310 2.45 4.86 -8.92
C SER A 310 3.32 5.46 -10.03
N ASN A 311 4.47 6.03 -9.64
CA ASN A 311 5.43 6.60 -10.57
C ASN A 311 4.80 7.68 -11.47
N ILE A 312 4.16 8.68 -10.85
CA ILE A 312 3.48 9.78 -11.56
C ILE A 312 4.30 11.06 -11.47
N ASN A 313 4.61 11.64 -12.61
CA ASN A 313 5.20 12.97 -12.68
C ASN A 313 4.15 13.97 -13.12
N VAL A 314 3.95 15.03 -12.34
CA VAL A 314 2.93 16.05 -12.60
C VAL A 314 3.60 17.42 -12.73
N GLU A 315 3.30 18.09 -13.82
CA GLU A 315 3.70 19.47 -14.05
C GLU A 315 2.43 20.32 -14.24
N GLY A 316 2.10 21.17 -13.25
CA GLY A 316 0.98 22.10 -13.31
C GLY A 316 -0.42 21.48 -13.19
N THR A 317 -1.02 21.64 -12.00
CA THR A 317 -2.42 21.25 -11.71
C THR A 317 -2.94 22.10 -10.54
N GLU A 318 -4.24 22.40 -10.48
CA GLU A 318 -4.79 23.20 -9.36
C GLU A 318 -4.84 22.44 -8.05
N ALA A 319 -5.42 21.24 -8.04
CA ALA A 319 -5.50 20.35 -6.89
C ALA A 319 -4.87 19.00 -7.26
N PRO A 320 -3.68 18.65 -6.76
CA PRO A 320 -2.96 17.46 -7.24
C PRO A 320 -3.72 16.15 -7.06
N ILE A 321 -4.28 15.91 -5.86
CA ILE A 321 -4.91 14.65 -5.48
C ILE A 321 -6.27 14.93 -4.85
N PHE A 322 -7.31 14.32 -5.39
CA PHE A 322 -8.68 14.41 -4.91
C PHE A 322 -9.29 13.03 -4.75
N ILE A 323 -9.60 12.63 -3.50
CA ILE A 323 -10.29 11.38 -3.18
C ILE A 323 -11.61 11.73 -2.51
N ARG A 324 -12.74 11.33 -3.11
CA ARG A 324 -14.06 11.72 -2.65
C ARG A 324 -15.06 10.58 -2.62
N LEU A 325 -15.59 10.27 -1.44
CA LEU A 325 -16.83 9.54 -1.27
C LEU A 325 -17.97 10.54 -1.06
N GLY A 326 -18.98 10.51 -1.93
CA GLY A 326 -20.17 11.36 -1.85
C GLY A 326 -21.45 10.52 -1.99
N ASN A 327 -22.60 11.18 -2.10
CA ASN A 327 -23.91 10.55 -2.24
C ASN A 327 -24.80 11.34 -3.21
N ARG A 328 -24.30 11.55 -4.43
CA ARG A 328 -25.08 12.15 -5.51
C ARG A 328 -26.26 11.24 -5.89
N GLY A 329 -26.06 9.94 -5.83
CA GLY A 329 -27.09 8.92 -5.98
C GLY A 329 -27.74 8.88 -7.36
N ARG A 330 -27.01 9.26 -8.42
CA ARG A 330 -27.50 9.22 -9.80
C ARG A 330 -27.55 7.77 -10.29
N GLY A 331 -28.74 7.33 -10.69
CA GLY A 331 -28.95 5.96 -11.15
C GLY A 331 -28.54 5.73 -12.61
N TYR A 332 -28.66 4.49 -13.05
CA TYR A 332 -28.33 4.03 -14.40
C TYR A 332 -29.54 3.56 -15.20
N ALA A 333 -30.66 3.30 -14.53
CA ALA A 333 -31.88 2.79 -15.14
C ALA A 333 -32.98 3.84 -15.12
N TYR A 334 -33.84 3.78 -16.12
CA TYR A 334 -34.96 4.68 -16.29
C TYR A 334 -36.28 3.94 -16.14
N LYS A 335 -37.27 4.59 -15.52
CA LYS A 335 -38.67 4.11 -15.52
C LYS A 335 -39.54 5.11 -16.25
N LYS A 336 -40.55 4.61 -16.95
CA LYS A 336 -41.57 5.47 -17.58
C LYS A 336 -42.39 6.16 -16.51
N ASN A 337 -42.51 7.47 -16.61
CA ASN A 337 -43.27 8.29 -15.69
C ASN A 337 -44.50 8.84 -16.42
N GLY A 338 -45.58 8.03 -16.48
CA GLY A 338 -46.82 8.42 -17.22
C GLY A 338 -46.61 8.51 -18.73
N ASN A 339 -47.11 9.57 -19.36
CA ASN A 339 -47.05 9.75 -20.81
C ASN A 339 -45.81 10.51 -21.32
N ASP A 340 -44.97 11.10 -20.46
CA ASP A 340 -44.11 12.18 -20.95
C ASP A 340 -42.61 12.05 -20.79
N PHE A 341 -42.01 11.46 -19.80
CA PHE A 341 -40.54 11.35 -19.73
C PHE A 341 -40.08 10.20 -18.85
N ASP A 342 -39.06 9.50 -19.33
CA ASP A 342 -38.36 8.52 -18.54
C ASP A 342 -37.60 9.22 -17.38
N ALA A 343 -37.85 8.80 -16.15
CA ALA A 343 -37.16 9.30 -14.95
C ALA A 343 -36.07 8.33 -14.51
N LEU A 344 -34.88 8.84 -14.19
CA LEU A 344 -33.81 8.06 -13.56
C LEU A 344 -34.31 7.48 -12.23
N ILE A 345 -34.03 6.21 -12.00
CA ILE A 345 -34.25 5.57 -10.70
C ILE A 345 -33.04 5.93 -9.83
N PRO A 346 -33.21 6.72 -8.75
CA PRO A 346 -32.07 7.10 -7.91
C PRO A 346 -31.48 5.90 -7.18
N ILE A 347 -30.19 5.99 -6.84
CA ILE A 347 -29.50 5.06 -5.93
C ILE A 347 -29.81 5.50 -4.49
N ASP A 348 -30.15 4.57 -3.63
CA ASP A 348 -30.65 4.78 -2.26
C ASP A 348 -29.61 4.47 -1.16
N HIS A 349 -28.37 4.20 -1.54
CA HIS A 349 -27.27 3.88 -0.63
C HIS A 349 -26.00 4.64 -1.00
N VAL A 350 -25.16 4.86 0.02
CA VAL A 350 -23.81 5.41 -0.16
C VAL A 350 -22.87 4.27 -0.57
N GLY A 351 -21.96 4.54 -1.52
CA GLY A 351 -20.94 3.60 -1.93
C GLY A 351 -19.79 3.47 -0.92
N THR A 352 -18.70 2.86 -1.35
CA THR A 352 -17.50 2.67 -0.51
C THR A 352 -16.20 2.97 -1.27
N ILE A 353 -15.19 3.48 -0.55
CA ILE A 353 -13.80 3.60 -1.03
C ILE A 353 -12.92 2.90 -0.01
N ASN A 354 -12.17 1.86 -0.46
CA ASN A 354 -11.34 1.05 0.41
C ASN A 354 -10.13 0.51 -0.35
N GLY A 355 -8.92 0.69 0.18
CA GLY A 355 -7.71 0.13 -0.42
C GLY A 355 -7.17 0.95 -1.59
N ILE A 356 -6.74 2.19 -1.33
CA ILE A 356 -6.12 3.09 -2.30
C ILE A 356 -4.64 3.23 -1.98
N HIS A 357 -3.80 3.08 -3.00
CA HIS A 357 -2.35 3.18 -2.89
C HIS A 357 -1.80 4.20 -3.87
N LEU A 358 -1.18 5.25 -3.34
CA LEU A 358 -0.53 6.29 -4.12
C LEU A 358 0.96 6.29 -3.76
N ASP A 359 1.82 5.93 -4.71
CA ASP A 359 3.26 5.82 -4.47
C ASP A 359 4.11 6.52 -5.51
N ASN A 360 5.23 7.11 -5.06
CA ASN A 360 6.20 7.80 -5.90
C ASN A 360 5.56 8.82 -6.86
N ILE A 361 4.97 9.88 -6.30
CA ILE A 361 4.31 10.94 -7.06
C ILE A 361 5.09 12.25 -6.89
N GLN A 362 5.53 12.81 -8.00
CA GLN A 362 6.31 14.04 -8.05
C GLN A 362 5.47 15.15 -8.68
N ILE A 363 5.11 16.16 -7.92
CA ILE A 363 4.22 17.24 -8.32
C ILE A 363 4.96 18.58 -8.28
N ARG A 364 4.97 19.29 -9.38
CA ARG A 364 5.58 20.61 -9.54
C ARG A 364 4.58 21.61 -10.06
N ASN A 365 4.76 22.87 -9.70
CA ASN A 365 3.94 23.99 -10.17
C ASN A 365 2.43 23.79 -9.96
N ALA A 366 2.06 23.18 -8.83
CA ALA A 366 0.65 23.04 -8.47
C ALA A 366 0.06 24.37 -8.00
N GLY A 367 -1.26 24.53 -8.13
CA GLY A 367 -2.02 25.65 -7.57
C GLY A 367 -1.95 25.70 -6.04
N ALA A 368 -2.59 26.69 -5.43
CA ALA A 368 -2.59 26.85 -3.97
C ALA A 368 -3.66 26.00 -3.24
N MET A 369 -4.46 25.22 -3.96
CA MET A 369 -5.68 24.61 -3.40
C MET A 369 -5.40 23.58 -2.33
N GLY A 370 -4.48 22.66 -2.54
CA GLY A 370 -4.17 21.51 -1.69
C GLY A 370 -4.84 20.21 -2.17
N CYS A 371 -4.58 19.13 -1.46
CA CYS A 371 -5.13 17.80 -1.73
C CYS A 371 -6.22 17.45 -0.72
N SER A 372 -7.17 16.56 -1.07
CA SER A 372 -8.20 16.10 -0.14
C SER A 372 -8.48 14.62 -0.20
N ILE A 373 -8.83 14.05 0.97
CA ILE A 373 -9.36 12.70 1.15
C ILE A 373 -10.60 12.83 2.03
N THR A 374 -11.79 12.73 1.42
CA THR A 374 -13.02 13.08 2.11
C THR A 374 -14.11 12.04 1.92
N GLY A 375 -14.56 11.47 3.04
CA GLY A 375 -15.77 10.65 3.13
C GLY A 375 -17.00 11.48 3.50
N LEU A 376 -18.00 10.80 4.06
CA LEU A 376 -19.21 11.37 4.64
C LEU A 376 -19.38 10.92 6.09
N PRO A 377 -20.11 11.63 6.94
CA PRO A 377 -20.44 11.16 8.29
C PRO A 377 -21.00 9.74 8.24
N ASN A 378 -20.43 8.83 9.04
CA ASN A 378 -20.75 7.37 9.08
C ASN A 378 -20.42 6.57 7.80
N HIS A 379 -19.85 7.19 6.78
CA HIS A 379 -19.36 6.53 5.56
C HIS A 379 -17.93 7.02 5.25
N PRO A 380 -16.94 6.50 5.96
CA PRO A 380 -15.57 6.95 5.80
C PRO A 380 -14.94 6.44 4.48
N VAL A 381 -13.95 7.16 4.00
CA VAL A 381 -12.94 6.62 3.09
C VAL A 381 -11.99 5.77 3.94
N GLU A 382 -11.71 4.54 3.52
CA GLU A 382 -10.93 3.60 4.33
C GLU A 382 -9.67 3.12 3.61
N ASN A 383 -8.62 2.88 4.40
CA ASN A 383 -7.39 2.23 3.93
C ASN A 383 -6.77 2.95 2.72
N VAL A 384 -6.19 4.13 2.94
CA VAL A 384 -5.48 4.91 1.92
C VAL A 384 -4.01 5.09 2.33
N TRP A 385 -3.12 4.75 1.42
CA TRP A 385 -1.67 4.87 1.62
C TRP A 385 -1.06 5.81 0.61
N LEU A 386 -0.29 6.74 1.13
CA LEU A 386 0.42 7.75 0.37
C LEU A 386 1.90 7.69 0.75
N SER A 387 2.75 7.26 -0.19
CA SER A 387 4.18 7.09 0.04
C SER A 387 5.03 7.79 -1.03
N HIS A 388 6.19 8.32 -0.61
CA HIS A 388 7.17 8.98 -1.50
C HIS A 388 6.55 10.09 -2.37
N ILE A 389 5.72 10.95 -1.75
CA ILE A 389 5.01 12.02 -2.47
C ILE A 389 5.70 13.36 -2.21
N ASN A 390 6.11 14.03 -3.27
CA ASN A 390 6.66 15.38 -3.20
C ASN A 390 5.72 16.36 -3.90
N ILE A 391 5.23 17.36 -3.16
CA ILE A 391 4.34 18.38 -3.68
C ILE A 391 5.04 19.76 -3.56
N HIS A 392 5.25 20.40 -4.69
CA HIS A 392 5.67 21.78 -4.76
C HIS A 392 4.56 22.62 -5.40
N HIS A 393 3.96 23.50 -4.60
CA HIS A 393 2.81 24.30 -5.02
C HIS A 393 3.01 25.79 -4.73
N LYS A 394 2.15 26.61 -5.32
CA LYS A 394 2.26 28.06 -5.31
C LYS A 394 2.25 28.65 -3.90
N GLY A 395 1.45 28.13 -2.97
CA GLY A 395 1.27 28.71 -1.64
C GLY A 395 0.60 30.09 -1.69
N GLY A 396 0.92 30.95 -0.71
CA GLY A 396 0.48 32.34 -0.67
C GLY A 396 -0.78 32.62 0.15
N ILE A 397 -1.30 31.62 0.86
CA ILE A 397 -2.47 31.80 1.74
C ILE A 397 -2.04 32.51 3.04
N THR A 398 -2.77 33.54 3.42
CA THR A 398 -2.51 34.36 4.61
C THR A 398 -3.52 34.10 5.73
N SER A 399 -3.24 34.61 6.92
CA SER A 399 -4.18 34.50 8.06
C SER A 399 -5.54 35.18 7.80
N ALA A 400 -5.60 36.14 6.90
CA ALA A 400 -6.85 36.81 6.53
C ALA A 400 -7.77 35.90 5.69
N ASP A 401 -7.22 34.91 4.99
CA ASP A 401 -7.96 33.99 4.13
C ASP A 401 -8.58 32.83 4.92
N LEU A 402 -7.99 32.46 6.07
CA LEU A 402 -8.36 31.27 6.86
C LEU A 402 -9.86 31.22 7.24
N PRO A 403 -10.51 32.30 7.74
CA PRO A 403 -11.93 32.23 8.11
C PRO A 403 -12.85 31.88 6.95
N THR A 404 -12.52 32.35 5.74
CA THR A 404 -13.29 32.05 4.51
C THR A 404 -13.07 30.59 4.09
N ILE A 405 -11.82 30.12 4.16
CA ILE A 405 -11.44 28.74 3.84
C ILE A 405 -12.10 27.76 4.82
N GLU A 406 -12.02 28.00 6.11
CA GLU A 406 -12.64 27.16 7.14
C GLU A 406 -14.16 27.09 6.98
N LYS A 407 -14.79 28.20 6.61
CA LYS A 407 -16.22 28.24 6.33
C LYS A 407 -16.61 27.45 5.11
N SER A 408 -15.79 27.46 4.06
CA SER A 408 -16.10 26.78 2.78
C SER A 408 -16.17 25.24 2.95
N VAL A 409 -15.40 24.67 3.87
CA VAL A 409 -15.38 23.22 4.14
C VAL A 409 -16.38 22.77 5.20
N GLN A 410 -17.19 23.67 5.78
CA GLN A 410 -18.23 23.30 6.77
C GLN A 410 -19.37 22.50 6.13
N ASP A 411 -19.68 22.79 4.87
CA ASP A 411 -20.69 22.05 4.10
C ASP A 411 -20.08 20.76 3.54
N GLU A 412 -20.72 19.63 3.82
CA GLU A 412 -20.29 18.31 3.34
C GLU A 412 -20.44 18.15 1.84
N LYS A 413 -21.29 18.93 1.20
CA LYS A 413 -21.60 18.86 -0.24
C LYS A 413 -21.88 17.44 -0.70
N GLU A 414 -22.66 16.72 0.11
CA GLU A 414 -22.91 15.28 0.00
C GLU A 414 -23.42 14.89 -1.40
N LYS A 415 -24.32 15.70 -1.96
CA LYS A 415 -25.02 15.46 -3.24
C LYS A 415 -24.48 16.25 -4.42
N ASP A 416 -23.49 17.11 -4.17
CA ASP A 416 -22.93 17.97 -5.21
C ASP A 416 -22.13 17.12 -6.23
N TYR A 417 -21.94 17.70 -7.41
CA TYR A 417 -21.01 17.13 -8.38
C TYR A 417 -19.60 17.15 -7.81
N PRO A 418 -18.91 16.00 -7.75
CA PRO A 418 -17.57 15.94 -7.20
C PRO A 418 -16.58 16.58 -8.18
N GLU A 419 -15.89 17.58 -7.73
CA GLU A 419 -14.82 18.25 -8.45
C GLU A 419 -13.77 18.70 -7.43
N SER A 420 -12.50 18.57 -7.76
CA SER A 420 -11.40 18.93 -6.87
C SER A 420 -11.46 20.37 -6.37
N THR A 421 -12.09 21.25 -7.13
CA THR A 421 -12.27 22.68 -6.84
C THR A 421 -13.51 23.00 -6.00
N MET A 422 -14.31 21.99 -5.59
CA MET A 422 -15.66 22.20 -5.01
C MET A 422 -15.69 23.05 -3.75
N TRP A 423 -14.62 23.06 -2.95
CA TRP A 423 -14.48 23.90 -1.77
C TRP A 423 -13.56 25.11 -1.96
N GLY A 424 -12.89 25.23 -3.12
CA GLY A 424 -11.81 26.20 -3.30
C GLY A 424 -10.56 25.81 -2.52
N ASN A 425 -9.83 26.81 -2.01
CA ASN A 425 -8.65 26.53 -1.18
C ASN A 425 -9.05 25.75 0.07
N LEU A 426 -8.25 24.71 0.39
CA LEU A 426 -8.47 23.84 1.54
C LEU A 426 -7.75 24.37 2.79
N PRO A 427 -8.20 23.99 4.01
CA PRO A 427 -7.57 24.45 5.26
C PRO A 427 -6.16 23.89 5.48
N ALA A 428 -5.76 22.82 4.78
CA ALA A 428 -4.40 22.32 4.74
C ALA A 428 -3.74 22.64 3.39
N LYS A 429 -2.46 23.01 3.39
CA LYS A 429 -1.71 23.23 2.15
C LYS A 429 -1.27 21.93 1.48
N GLY A 430 -1.14 20.84 2.24
CA GLY A 430 -0.88 19.49 1.75
C GLY A 430 -2.19 18.70 1.66
N PHE A 431 -2.60 18.02 2.74
CA PHE A 431 -3.77 17.15 2.74
C PHE A 431 -4.82 17.55 3.78
N PHE A 432 -6.03 17.76 3.31
CA PHE A 432 -7.24 17.85 4.13
C PHE A 432 -7.95 16.49 4.14
N VAL A 433 -7.97 15.83 5.29
CA VAL A 433 -8.56 14.51 5.49
C VAL A 433 -9.78 14.64 6.39
N ARG A 434 -10.94 14.15 5.93
CA ARG A 434 -12.19 14.21 6.70
C ARG A 434 -13.06 12.98 6.48
N HIS A 435 -13.67 12.46 7.57
CA HIS A 435 -14.44 11.21 7.54
C HIS A 435 -13.67 10.09 6.85
N ALA A 436 -12.54 9.75 7.44
CA ALA A 436 -11.64 8.76 6.87
C ALA A 436 -11.06 7.86 7.97
N ARG A 437 -10.68 6.64 7.62
CA ARG A 437 -10.07 5.67 8.53
C ARG A 437 -8.85 5.04 7.92
N ASN A 438 -7.85 4.80 8.73
CA ASN A 438 -6.64 4.12 8.31
C ASN A 438 -5.95 4.82 7.11
N ILE A 439 -5.66 6.11 7.27
CA ILE A 439 -4.97 6.92 6.28
C ILE A 439 -3.51 7.05 6.66
N HIS A 440 -2.62 6.57 5.82
CA HIS A 440 -1.19 6.51 6.07
C HIS A 440 -0.42 7.44 5.16
N PHE A 441 0.46 8.24 5.75
CA PHE A 441 1.41 9.07 5.04
C PHE A 441 2.83 8.62 5.37
N SER A 442 3.63 8.31 4.37
CA SER A 442 5.04 7.93 4.52
C SER A 442 5.89 8.67 3.51
N ASP A 443 6.90 9.39 3.99
CA ASP A 443 7.79 10.19 3.13
C ASP A 443 7.02 11.15 2.20
N VAL A 444 6.13 11.97 2.80
CA VAL A 444 5.37 13.01 2.10
C VAL A 444 5.98 14.37 2.41
N THR A 445 6.41 15.07 1.37
CA THR A 445 7.04 16.40 1.47
C THR A 445 6.15 17.44 0.81
N ILE A 446 5.85 18.53 1.52
CA ILE A 446 5.06 19.64 1.03
C ILE A 446 5.94 20.90 1.02
N GLN A 447 6.12 21.50 -0.14
CA GLN A 447 6.88 22.73 -0.32
C GLN A 447 6.02 23.79 -1.01
N THR A 448 6.22 25.05 -0.66
CA THR A 448 5.49 26.18 -1.24
C THR A 448 6.45 27.20 -1.84
N GLU A 449 6.08 27.76 -2.99
CA GLU A 449 6.84 28.82 -3.64
C GLU A 449 6.74 30.14 -2.86
N GLN A 450 5.55 30.45 -2.31
CA GLN A 450 5.31 31.60 -1.45
C GLN A 450 4.97 31.15 -0.03
N PRO A 451 5.26 31.95 1.01
CA PRO A 451 4.86 31.65 2.37
C PRO A 451 3.36 31.33 2.46
N ASP A 452 3.01 30.27 3.19
CA ASP A 452 1.62 29.82 3.39
C ASP A 452 1.42 29.46 4.86
N VAL A 453 0.41 30.06 5.48
CA VAL A 453 0.15 29.90 6.92
C VAL A 453 -0.60 28.61 7.28
N ARG A 454 -1.10 27.87 6.31
CA ARG A 454 -1.80 26.60 6.55
C ARG A 454 -0.83 25.52 7.01
N PRO A 455 -1.28 24.58 7.88
CA PRO A 455 -0.50 23.38 8.16
C PRO A 455 -0.43 22.44 6.95
N ASP A 456 0.53 21.52 6.95
CA ASP A 456 0.68 20.51 5.89
C ASP A 456 -0.49 19.53 5.89
N PHE A 457 -0.99 19.16 7.08
CA PHE A 457 -2.06 18.18 7.24
C PHE A 457 -3.12 18.68 8.22
N ILE A 458 -4.38 18.46 7.88
CA ILE A 458 -5.52 18.56 8.79
C ILE A 458 -6.34 17.30 8.67
N GLN A 459 -6.69 16.72 9.82
CA GLN A 459 -7.51 15.52 9.93
C GLN A 459 -8.72 15.80 10.82
N VAL A 460 -9.91 15.52 10.33
CA VAL A 460 -11.19 15.72 11.02
C VAL A 460 -11.99 14.43 10.90
N ASP A 461 -12.35 13.81 12.04
CA ASP A 461 -13.01 12.52 12.05
C ASP A 461 -12.25 11.48 11.17
N ALA A 462 -10.97 11.30 11.51
CA ALA A 462 -10.07 10.40 10.78
C ALA A 462 -9.29 9.55 11.78
N ASP A 463 -9.46 8.23 11.69
CA ASP A 463 -8.86 7.24 12.57
C ASP A 463 -7.84 6.34 11.87
N TYR A 464 -6.90 5.82 12.66
CA TYR A 464 -5.93 4.82 12.21
C TYR A 464 -6.23 3.48 12.88
N SER A 465 -6.48 2.44 12.11
CA SER A 465 -6.69 1.10 12.64
C SER A 465 -5.50 0.18 12.36
N TRP A 466 -5.31 -0.80 13.26
CA TRP A 466 -4.34 -1.88 13.14
C TRP A 466 -4.79 -3.06 14.00
N GLY A 467 -4.25 -4.27 13.75
CA GLY A 467 -4.62 -5.46 14.52
C GLY A 467 -6.02 -5.97 14.23
N ASP A 468 -6.66 -6.58 15.22
CA ASP A 468 -8.02 -7.14 15.14
C ASP A 468 -9.07 -6.05 15.05
N GLN A 469 -9.94 -6.10 14.04
CA GLN A 469 -11.00 -5.12 13.83
C GLN A 469 -12.32 -5.48 14.54
N GLY A 470 -12.37 -6.62 15.25
CA GLY A 470 -13.57 -7.07 15.97
C GLY A 470 -14.73 -7.57 15.10
N ASN A 471 -14.60 -7.52 13.79
CA ASN A 471 -15.61 -7.92 12.80
C ASN A 471 -15.24 -9.20 12.02
N GLY A 472 -14.21 -9.93 12.47
CA GLY A 472 -13.68 -11.12 11.78
C GLY A 472 -12.59 -10.81 10.76
N THR A 473 -12.15 -9.57 10.69
CA THR A 473 -11.00 -9.13 9.87
C THR A 473 -9.88 -8.59 10.75
N TYR A 474 -8.69 -8.47 10.17
CA TYR A 474 -7.57 -7.73 10.75
C TYR A 474 -7.05 -6.70 9.75
N THR A 475 -6.37 -5.68 10.27
CA THR A 475 -5.62 -4.70 9.49
C THR A 475 -4.14 -4.76 9.87
N ASN A 476 -3.27 -4.83 8.88
CA ASN A 476 -1.83 -4.80 9.10
C ASN A 476 -1.33 -3.39 9.49
N PRO A 477 -0.32 -3.29 10.37
CA PRO A 477 0.37 -4.40 11.03
C PRO A 477 -0.50 -5.09 12.08
N VAL A 478 -0.35 -6.41 12.26
CA VAL A 478 -1.04 -7.13 13.35
C VAL A 478 -0.44 -6.83 14.72
N LEU A 479 0.85 -6.46 14.77
CA LEU A 479 1.52 -5.91 15.94
C LEU A 479 2.15 -4.58 15.57
N ASN A 480 1.54 -3.49 16.01
CA ASN A 480 2.01 -2.13 15.73
C ASN A 480 2.98 -1.64 16.80
N ALA A 481 4.08 -2.34 16.93
CA ALA A 481 5.21 -2.08 17.80
C ALA A 481 6.44 -2.80 17.27
N ASP A 482 7.62 -2.48 17.80
CA ASP A 482 8.88 -3.06 17.36
C ASP A 482 9.05 -4.53 17.79
N PHE A 483 8.83 -5.46 16.87
CA PHE A 483 9.13 -6.88 16.96
C PHE A 483 9.98 -7.31 15.76
N SER A 484 11.26 -6.94 15.81
CA SER A 484 12.21 -7.19 14.71
C SER A 484 12.38 -8.67 14.43
N ASP A 485 12.49 -9.05 13.16
CA ASP A 485 12.86 -10.39 12.71
C ASP A 485 11.98 -11.49 13.33
N PRO A 486 10.63 -11.39 13.25
CA PRO A 486 9.75 -12.32 13.96
C PRO A 486 9.88 -13.74 13.41
N ASP A 487 9.93 -14.71 14.30
CA ASP A 487 9.79 -16.12 13.96
C ASP A 487 8.62 -16.74 14.72
N VAL A 488 7.74 -17.44 14.00
CA VAL A 488 6.48 -17.98 14.53
C VAL A 488 6.37 -19.46 14.23
N ILE A 489 5.93 -20.23 15.23
CA ILE A 489 5.57 -21.65 15.05
C ILE A 489 4.17 -21.93 15.59
N ARG A 490 3.55 -23.00 15.09
CA ARG A 490 2.33 -23.58 15.67
C ARG A 490 2.68 -24.85 16.44
N VAL A 491 2.14 -24.96 17.65
CA VAL A 491 2.17 -26.22 18.43
C VAL A 491 0.74 -26.52 18.90
N GLY A 492 0.16 -27.57 18.37
CA GLY A 492 -1.27 -27.84 18.58
C GLY A 492 -2.16 -26.77 17.98
N THR A 493 -2.92 -26.10 18.82
CA THR A 493 -3.81 -24.99 18.43
C THR A 493 -3.26 -23.62 18.79
N LYS A 494 -2.06 -23.53 19.33
CA LYS A 494 -1.42 -22.29 19.79
C LYS A 494 -0.27 -21.88 18.87
N TYR A 495 -0.03 -20.59 18.81
CA TYR A 495 1.08 -19.97 18.07
C TYR A 495 2.05 -19.31 19.03
N TYR A 496 3.35 -19.45 18.78
CA TYR A 496 4.41 -18.89 19.61
C TYR A 496 5.34 -18.05 18.74
N MET A 497 5.69 -16.85 19.21
CA MET A 497 6.56 -15.91 18.52
C MET A 497 7.73 -15.48 19.38
N VAL A 498 8.90 -15.36 18.76
CA VAL A 498 10.08 -14.67 19.28
C VAL A 498 10.53 -13.59 18.28
N ALA A 499 11.24 -12.59 18.79
CA ALA A 499 11.76 -11.50 17.96
C ALA A 499 13.14 -11.05 18.47
N SER A 500 13.90 -10.31 17.64
CA SER A 500 15.17 -9.71 18.07
C SER A 500 14.93 -8.66 19.14
N ASP A 501 15.65 -8.76 20.24
CA ASP A 501 15.62 -7.76 21.31
C ASP A 501 16.96 -7.02 21.47
N PHE A 502 17.98 -7.42 20.71
CA PHE A 502 19.30 -6.79 20.72
C PHE A 502 19.85 -6.66 22.13
N HIS A 503 20.34 -5.48 22.52
CA HIS A 503 20.91 -5.21 23.86
C HIS A 503 19.90 -5.17 25.01
N LEU A 504 18.60 -5.32 24.72
CA LEU A 504 17.55 -5.35 25.74
C LEU A 504 17.44 -6.76 26.33
N MET A 505 17.39 -6.85 27.66
CA MET A 505 17.40 -8.15 28.34
C MET A 505 16.02 -8.79 28.38
N GLY A 506 15.99 -10.10 28.09
CA GLY A 506 14.83 -10.95 28.23
C GLY A 506 14.53 -11.85 27.05
N MET A 507 14.49 -11.34 25.83
CA MET A 507 13.91 -11.98 24.65
C MET A 507 12.52 -12.55 24.98
N GLN A 508 11.51 -11.75 24.67
CA GLN A 508 10.12 -12.04 24.99
C GLN A 508 9.57 -13.17 24.13
N VAL A 509 8.84 -14.11 24.75
CA VAL A 509 8.03 -15.11 24.06
C VAL A 509 6.58 -14.68 24.10
N LEU A 510 5.94 -14.66 22.92
CA LEU A 510 4.52 -14.33 22.79
C LEU A 510 3.73 -15.60 22.44
N GLU A 511 2.46 -15.62 22.87
CA GLU A 511 1.47 -16.65 22.52
C GLU A 511 0.24 -16.02 21.87
N SER A 512 -0.35 -16.70 20.89
CA SER A 512 -1.61 -16.35 20.26
C SER A 512 -2.50 -17.57 20.06
N ASP A 513 -3.82 -17.34 20.11
CA ASP A 513 -4.85 -18.33 19.77
C ASP A 513 -5.32 -18.19 18.29
N ASP A 514 -5.12 -17.03 17.69
CA ASP A 514 -5.73 -16.66 16.42
C ASP A 514 -4.80 -16.00 15.42
N MET A 515 -3.50 -15.92 15.75
CA MET A 515 -2.45 -15.32 14.90
C MET A 515 -2.48 -13.80 14.81
N VAL A 516 -3.48 -13.13 15.39
CA VAL A 516 -3.65 -11.66 15.34
C VAL A 516 -3.49 -11.04 16.73
N ASN A 517 -4.09 -11.66 17.74
CA ASN A 517 -4.05 -11.21 19.13
C ASN A 517 -2.98 -11.95 19.90
N TRP A 518 -2.08 -11.23 20.58
CA TRP A 518 -0.88 -11.76 21.21
C TRP A 518 -0.75 -11.33 22.67
N GLN A 519 -0.17 -12.19 23.49
CA GLN A 519 0.24 -11.89 24.86
C GLN A 519 1.67 -12.33 25.14
N TYR A 520 2.36 -11.64 26.06
CA TYR A 520 3.65 -12.12 26.59
C TYR A 520 3.42 -13.28 27.56
N ILE A 521 4.21 -14.35 27.43
CA ILE A 521 4.09 -15.53 28.30
C ILE A 521 5.36 -15.88 29.07
N SER A 522 6.54 -15.51 28.56
CA SER A 522 7.82 -15.73 29.23
C SER A 522 8.94 -14.86 28.64
N GLN A 523 10.11 -14.97 29.27
CA GLN A 523 11.38 -14.41 28.76
C GLN A 523 12.43 -15.51 28.76
N ILE A 524 13.27 -15.57 27.71
CA ILE A 524 14.25 -16.64 27.49
C ILE A 524 15.45 -16.56 28.49
N TYR A 525 15.88 -15.33 28.78
CA TYR A 525 17.02 -15.06 29.67
C TYR A 525 16.85 -13.72 30.37
N SER A 526 17.54 -13.51 31.47
CA SER A 526 17.51 -12.25 32.23
C SER A 526 18.79 -11.42 32.09
N ARG A 527 19.87 -12.02 31.59
CA ARG A 527 21.17 -11.39 31.38
C ARG A 527 22.04 -12.18 30.41
N ILE A 528 23.02 -11.53 29.82
CA ILE A 528 24.11 -12.16 29.05
C ILE A 528 25.37 -12.13 29.89
N ASP A 529 25.89 -13.34 30.28
CA ASP A 529 27.04 -13.49 31.16
C ASP A 529 28.35 -13.48 30.36
N GLU A 530 28.63 -12.35 29.69
CA GLU A 530 29.86 -12.16 28.91
C GLU A 530 30.57 -10.89 29.37
N PRO A 531 31.90 -10.80 29.19
CA PRO A 531 32.68 -9.64 29.59
C PRO A 531 32.16 -8.34 28.93
N GLY A 532 32.01 -7.26 29.71
CA GLY A 532 31.57 -5.95 29.23
C GLY A 532 30.06 -5.71 29.20
N TRP A 533 29.22 -6.75 29.34
CA TRP A 533 27.75 -6.61 29.31
C TRP A 533 27.16 -5.91 30.53
N ASP A 534 27.94 -5.77 31.60
CA ASP A 534 27.55 -4.96 32.75
C ASP A 534 27.72 -3.42 32.53
N SER A 535 28.23 -3.02 31.38
CA SER A 535 28.30 -1.64 30.95
C SER A 535 27.23 -1.35 29.87
N ASN A 536 26.61 -0.16 29.89
CA ASN A 536 25.59 0.20 28.88
C ASN A 536 26.24 0.67 27.57
N GLN A 537 27.04 -0.18 26.92
CA GLN A 537 27.80 0.17 25.72
C GLN A 537 27.55 -0.77 24.52
N HIS A 538 26.83 -1.86 24.71
CA HIS A 538 26.57 -2.87 23.68
C HIS A 538 25.33 -2.56 22.84
N TYR A 539 25.04 -1.28 22.57
CA TYR A 539 23.96 -0.88 21.70
C TYR A 539 24.12 -1.53 20.32
N ALA A 540 23.02 -2.05 19.76
CA ALA A 540 22.99 -2.88 18.57
C ALA A 540 23.65 -4.28 18.71
N GLY A 541 24.26 -4.60 19.84
CA GLY A 541 24.70 -5.97 20.18
C GLY A 541 23.53 -6.83 20.70
N GLY A 542 23.83 -7.98 21.29
CA GLY A 542 22.86 -8.88 21.92
C GLY A 542 22.14 -9.80 20.96
N SER A 543 20.87 -10.11 21.21
CA SER A 543 20.13 -11.13 20.45
C SER A 543 19.67 -10.66 19.08
N TRP A 544 20.19 -11.29 18.04
CA TRP A 544 19.84 -11.03 16.65
C TRP A 544 19.04 -12.19 16.04
N ALA A 545 17.96 -11.85 15.32
CA ALA A 545 17.16 -12.71 14.46
C ALA A 545 16.96 -14.14 14.99
N PRO A 546 16.23 -14.33 16.09
CA PRO A 546 16.05 -15.64 16.70
C PRO A 546 15.20 -16.57 15.83
N SER A 547 15.34 -17.86 16.09
CA SER A 547 14.39 -18.86 15.63
C SER A 547 13.86 -19.68 16.78
N ILE A 548 12.53 -19.92 16.80
CA ILE A 548 11.87 -20.83 17.72
C ILE A 548 11.46 -22.10 16.98
N ARG A 549 11.70 -23.28 17.58
CA ARG A 549 11.28 -24.58 17.03
C ARG A 549 10.76 -25.46 18.14
N TYR A 550 9.87 -26.39 17.78
CA TYR A 550 9.37 -27.43 18.67
C TYR A 550 9.77 -28.80 18.14
N HIS A 551 10.51 -29.56 18.94
CA HIS A 551 10.98 -30.87 18.56
C HIS A 551 11.00 -31.77 19.80
N ASP A 552 10.50 -32.98 19.63
CA ASP A 552 10.52 -34.05 20.64
C ASP A 552 10.03 -33.60 22.03
N GLY A 553 8.88 -32.88 22.05
CA GLY A 553 8.25 -32.42 23.28
C GLY A 553 8.92 -31.19 23.93
N ARG A 554 9.82 -30.50 23.25
CA ARG A 554 10.52 -29.32 23.77
C ARG A 554 10.55 -28.17 22.77
N PHE A 555 10.53 -26.98 23.32
CA PHE A 555 10.80 -25.73 22.60
C PHE A 555 12.31 -25.48 22.62
N TYR A 556 12.83 -25.01 21.49
CA TYR A 556 14.21 -24.58 21.30
C TYR A 556 14.23 -23.18 20.71
N VAL A 557 15.04 -22.30 21.28
CA VAL A 557 15.29 -20.96 20.73
C VAL A 557 16.77 -20.80 20.46
N TYR A 558 17.11 -20.38 19.24
CA TYR A 558 18.47 -20.06 18.84
C TYR A 558 18.55 -18.58 18.40
N PHE A 559 19.65 -17.94 18.74
CA PHE A 559 19.98 -16.60 18.28
C PHE A 559 21.49 -16.40 18.20
N CYS A 560 21.92 -15.43 17.41
CA CYS A 560 23.30 -15.01 17.38
C CYS A 560 23.46 -13.68 18.12
N THR A 561 24.62 -13.49 18.75
CA THR A 561 25.14 -12.19 19.13
C THR A 561 26.31 -11.85 18.20
N PRO A 562 26.47 -10.56 17.77
CA PRO A 562 27.48 -10.23 16.77
C PRO A 562 28.93 -10.48 17.21
N ASP A 563 29.20 -10.38 18.52
CA ASP A 563 30.53 -10.39 19.06
C ASP A 563 30.89 -11.72 19.80
N GLU A 564 29.90 -12.43 20.34
CA GLU A 564 30.16 -13.63 21.15
C GLU A 564 29.84 -14.91 20.38
N GLY A 565 28.71 -15.02 19.67
CA GLY A 565 28.42 -16.19 18.85
C GLY A 565 26.98 -16.68 18.85
N LEU A 566 26.85 -17.99 18.63
CA LEU A 566 25.59 -18.72 18.55
C LEU A 566 25.18 -19.25 19.92
N TYR A 567 24.03 -18.82 20.40
CA TYR A 567 23.41 -19.28 21.65
C TYR A 567 22.14 -20.10 21.39
N MET A 568 21.80 -20.93 22.35
CA MET A 568 20.52 -21.62 22.42
C MET A 568 20.01 -21.70 23.85
N SER A 569 18.70 -21.82 23.98
CA SER A 569 17.97 -22.20 25.18
C SER A 569 16.83 -23.14 24.85
N SER A 570 16.35 -23.93 25.79
CA SER A 570 15.21 -24.82 25.59
C SER A 570 14.32 -24.92 26.82
N ALA A 571 13.04 -25.25 26.60
CA ALA A 571 12.06 -25.46 27.66
C ALA A 571 11.08 -26.58 27.27
N SER A 572 10.50 -27.28 28.24
CA SER A 572 9.41 -28.25 28.00
C SER A 572 8.05 -27.54 27.78
N ASP A 573 7.93 -26.28 28.22
CA ASP A 573 6.76 -25.43 28.07
C ASP A 573 7.22 -24.04 27.62
N ALA A 574 6.50 -23.41 26.71
CA ALA A 574 6.82 -22.06 26.22
C ALA A 574 6.73 -20.99 27.35
N HIS A 575 5.97 -21.26 28.41
CA HIS A 575 5.91 -20.42 29.62
C HIS A 575 7.17 -20.52 30.46
N GLY A 576 8.10 -21.46 30.14
CA GLY A 576 9.31 -21.71 30.85
C GLY A 576 9.16 -22.80 31.98
N PRO A 577 10.15 -22.95 32.91
CA PRO A 577 11.40 -22.20 32.87
C PRO A 577 12.29 -22.61 31.70
N TRP A 578 12.95 -21.62 31.10
CA TRP A 578 13.95 -21.82 30.05
C TRP A 578 15.28 -22.21 30.66
N THR A 579 16.03 -23.08 29.96
CA THR A 579 17.40 -23.45 30.42
C THR A 579 18.31 -22.22 30.35
N PRO A 580 19.37 -22.13 31.19
CA PRO A 580 20.38 -21.11 31.01
C PRO A 580 20.92 -21.08 29.57
N LEU A 581 21.32 -19.91 29.11
CA LEU A 581 21.90 -19.76 27.77
C LEU A 581 23.11 -20.70 27.61
N HIS A 582 23.09 -21.48 26.54
CA HIS A 582 24.18 -22.35 26.13
C HIS A 582 24.85 -21.77 24.88
N LEU A 583 26.15 -21.47 24.97
CA LEU A 583 26.95 -21.04 23.84
C LEU A 583 27.30 -22.25 22.95
N VAL A 584 26.60 -22.42 21.85
CA VAL A 584 26.78 -23.52 20.90
C VAL A 584 28.09 -23.40 20.13
N LYS A 585 28.40 -22.17 19.70
CA LYS A 585 29.66 -21.87 18.98
C LYS A 585 30.10 -20.44 19.29
N ARG A 586 31.31 -20.28 19.77
CA ARG A 586 31.95 -18.97 19.90
C ARG A 586 32.48 -18.55 18.54
N ILE A 587 31.87 -17.50 17.98
CA ILE A 587 32.17 -17.01 16.64
C ILE A 587 31.55 -15.62 16.43
N GLU A 588 32.30 -14.69 15.87
CA GLU A 588 31.81 -13.36 15.56
C GLU A 588 31.06 -13.33 14.21
N LYS A 589 30.14 -12.41 14.09
CA LYS A 589 29.48 -12.05 12.82
C LYS A 589 28.68 -13.18 12.14
N TRP A 590 28.10 -14.08 12.94
CA TRP A 590 27.04 -14.98 12.48
C TRP A 590 25.69 -14.34 12.77
N GLU A 591 24.69 -14.64 11.91
CA GLU A 591 23.32 -14.18 12.07
C GLU A 591 22.31 -15.19 11.53
N ASP A 592 21.03 -15.01 11.90
CA ASP A 592 19.85 -15.74 11.42
C ASP A 592 19.89 -17.25 11.60
N PRO A 593 20.21 -17.78 12.78
CA PRO A 593 20.30 -19.21 12.97
C PRO A 593 18.92 -19.85 12.98
N CYS A 594 18.75 -20.94 12.22
CA CYS A 594 17.53 -21.73 12.21
C CYS A 594 17.83 -23.21 12.37
N PRO A 595 17.51 -23.82 13.52
CA PRO A 595 17.65 -25.26 13.71
C PRO A 595 16.57 -26.02 12.96
N PHE A 596 16.91 -27.21 12.48
CA PHE A 596 15.99 -28.10 11.78
C PHE A 596 16.32 -29.56 12.12
N TRP A 597 15.32 -30.31 12.55
CA TRP A 597 15.41 -31.76 12.77
C TRP A 597 14.66 -32.47 11.65
N ASP A 598 15.37 -33.37 10.96
CA ASP A 598 14.82 -34.10 9.81
C ASP A 598 14.19 -35.43 10.26
N ASP A 599 13.32 -35.97 9.39
CA ASP A 599 12.61 -37.24 9.62
C ASP A 599 13.56 -38.44 9.75
N ASP A 600 14.82 -38.33 9.29
CA ASP A 600 15.85 -39.37 9.41
C ASP A 600 16.61 -39.30 10.74
N GLY A 601 16.21 -38.45 11.67
CA GLY A 601 16.82 -38.27 12.98
C GLY A 601 18.08 -37.40 12.97
N LYS A 602 18.47 -36.83 11.82
CA LYS A 602 19.60 -35.90 11.77
C LYS A 602 19.11 -34.47 12.05
N ALA A 603 20.02 -33.68 12.61
CA ALA A 603 19.76 -32.29 12.93
C ALA A 603 20.72 -31.36 12.19
N TYR A 604 20.20 -30.20 11.81
CA TYR A 604 20.89 -29.21 10.99
C TYR A 604 20.67 -27.81 11.56
N LEU A 605 21.58 -26.88 11.23
CA LEU A 605 21.47 -25.46 11.50
C LEU A 605 21.73 -24.66 10.22
N GLY A 606 20.75 -23.93 9.74
CA GLY A 606 20.93 -22.93 8.69
C GLY A 606 21.30 -21.58 9.30
N ARG A 607 22.09 -20.77 8.58
CA ARG A 607 22.45 -19.42 9.02
C ARG A 607 22.97 -18.57 7.88
N SER A 608 23.09 -17.27 8.12
CA SER A 608 23.82 -16.31 7.28
C SER A 608 25.03 -15.70 8.00
N ARG A 609 25.62 -14.66 7.45
CA ARG A 609 26.71 -13.87 8.02
C ARG A 609 26.35 -12.40 8.07
N HIS A 610 26.90 -11.68 9.01
CA HIS A 610 26.71 -10.23 9.19
C HIS A 610 26.85 -9.44 7.88
N ARG A 611 25.86 -8.59 7.63
CA ARG A 611 25.65 -7.82 6.40
C ARG A 611 25.23 -8.67 5.21
N ALA A 612 24.47 -9.70 5.48
CA ALA A 612 23.99 -10.68 4.52
C ALA A 612 25.14 -11.41 3.77
N GLY A 613 25.25 -12.66 3.94
CA GLY A 613 26.26 -13.49 3.33
C GLY A 613 25.67 -14.73 2.68
N PRO A 614 26.49 -15.71 2.32
CA PRO A 614 25.95 -16.95 1.82
C PRO A 614 25.11 -17.65 2.88
N ILE A 615 24.07 -18.34 2.45
CA ILE A 615 23.31 -19.26 3.30
C ILE A 615 24.15 -20.55 3.47
N ILE A 616 24.39 -20.91 4.71
CA ILE A 616 25.24 -22.03 5.11
C ILE A 616 24.43 -22.98 5.99
N ILE A 617 24.53 -24.28 5.72
CA ILE A 617 23.89 -25.33 6.51
C ILE A 617 24.96 -26.18 7.17
N HIS A 618 24.89 -26.30 8.49
CA HIS A 618 25.70 -27.16 9.33
C HIS A 618 24.93 -28.41 9.76
N ARG A 619 25.63 -29.51 10.02
CA ARG A 619 25.11 -30.59 10.84
C ARG A 619 25.27 -30.23 12.31
N MET A 620 24.33 -30.62 13.14
CA MET A 620 24.40 -30.46 14.56
C MET A 620 24.08 -31.79 15.29
N THR A 621 24.40 -31.88 16.56
CA THR A 621 23.99 -33.00 17.40
C THR A 621 22.46 -33.03 17.52
N PRO A 622 21.83 -34.21 17.72
CA PRO A 622 20.37 -34.32 17.86
C PRO A 622 19.79 -33.49 19.01
N ASP A 623 20.55 -33.27 20.07
CA ASP A 623 20.17 -32.39 21.20
C ASP A 623 20.34 -30.89 20.88
N GLY A 624 20.88 -30.56 19.70
CA GLY A 624 21.08 -29.20 19.22
C GLY A 624 22.21 -28.41 19.86
N ARG A 625 23.01 -29.03 20.72
CA ARG A 625 23.98 -28.32 21.57
C ARG A 625 25.34 -28.11 20.93
N GLN A 626 25.67 -28.82 19.84
CA GLN A 626 26.97 -28.71 19.16
C GLN A 626 26.83 -28.80 17.66
N LEU A 627 27.67 -28.08 16.94
CA LEU A 627 27.85 -28.21 15.50
C LEU A 627 28.87 -29.30 15.22
N LEU A 628 28.62 -30.13 14.20
CA LEU A 628 29.42 -31.30 13.84
C LEU A 628 30.36 -31.04 12.64
N ASP A 629 30.26 -29.93 11.99
CA ASP A 629 31.04 -29.55 10.79
C ASP A 629 31.22 -28.03 10.66
N GLU A 630 31.98 -27.60 9.66
CA GLU A 630 32.20 -26.19 9.38
C GLU A 630 31.07 -25.58 8.47
N GLY A 631 30.09 -26.40 8.06
CA GLY A 631 28.95 -26.02 7.24
C GLY A 631 29.23 -26.01 5.74
N VAL A 632 28.16 -26.16 4.98
CA VAL A 632 28.15 -26.16 3.52
C VAL A 632 27.41 -24.91 3.03
N THR A 633 28.06 -24.13 2.18
CA THR A 633 27.38 -23.04 1.49
C THR A 633 26.40 -23.63 0.47
N VAL A 634 25.11 -23.35 0.63
CA VAL A 634 24.05 -23.89 -0.21
C VAL A 634 23.48 -22.87 -1.18
N TYR A 635 23.62 -21.57 -0.84
CA TYR A 635 23.11 -20.51 -1.68
C TYR A 635 23.88 -19.20 -1.47
N THR A 636 24.01 -18.41 -2.55
CA THR A 636 24.50 -17.03 -2.50
C THR A 636 23.58 -16.18 -3.37
N GLY A 637 22.97 -15.16 -2.79
CA GLY A 637 22.04 -14.24 -3.45
C GLY A 637 22.28 -12.79 -3.08
N PRO A 638 21.54 -11.85 -3.70
CA PRO A 638 21.68 -10.41 -3.44
C PRO A 638 21.16 -10.08 -2.04
N VAL A 639 22.05 -9.83 -1.09
CA VAL A 639 21.70 -9.53 0.31
C VAL A 639 20.82 -10.66 0.91
N ALA A 640 21.21 -11.92 0.69
CA ALA A 640 20.47 -13.08 1.21
C ALA A 640 20.75 -13.28 2.68
N GLU A 641 19.70 -13.33 3.50
CA GLU A 641 19.78 -13.46 4.97
C GLU A 641 18.52 -14.12 5.54
N GLY A 642 18.23 -14.02 6.83
CA GLY A 642 16.94 -14.35 7.46
C GLY A 642 16.51 -15.82 7.35
N THR A 643 17.44 -16.76 7.31
CA THR A 643 17.19 -18.17 6.94
C THR A 643 16.17 -18.87 7.83
N LYS A 644 15.09 -19.40 7.23
CA LYS A 644 14.14 -20.32 7.87
C LYS A 644 14.06 -21.62 7.07
N ILE A 645 14.18 -22.76 7.76
CA ILE A 645 14.17 -24.09 7.15
C ILE A 645 12.87 -24.81 7.47
N MET A 646 12.25 -25.40 6.48
CA MET A 646 11.12 -26.32 6.64
C MET A 646 11.16 -27.47 5.61
N LYS A 647 10.40 -28.53 5.87
CA LYS A 647 10.22 -29.66 4.95
C LYS A 647 8.73 -29.92 4.71
N ARG A 648 8.36 -30.10 3.43
CA ARG A 648 6.98 -30.39 3.02
C ARG A 648 6.99 -31.23 1.72
N ASN A 649 6.18 -32.29 1.68
CA ASN A 649 6.05 -33.15 0.49
C ASN A 649 7.39 -33.67 -0.05
N GLY A 650 8.37 -33.95 0.85
CA GLY A 650 9.70 -34.40 0.50
C GLY A 650 10.60 -33.36 -0.16
N TRP A 651 10.20 -32.07 -0.12
CA TRP A 651 11.05 -30.93 -0.45
C TRP A 651 11.55 -30.25 0.82
N TYR A 652 12.81 -29.85 0.80
CA TYR A 652 13.38 -28.89 1.75
C TYR A 652 13.20 -27.49 1.20
N TYR A 653 12.78 -26.58 2.05
CA TYR A 653 12.59 -25.17 1.73
C TYR A 653 13.48 -24.30 2.60
N LEU A 654 14.13 -23.33 1.98
CA LEU A 654 14.76 -22.21 2.67
C LEU A 654 13.94 -20.97 2.31
N ILE A 655 13.34 -20.33 3.30
CA ILE A 655 12.58 -19.09 3.18
C ILE A 655 13.52 -17.98 3.63
N ILE A 656 13.87 -17.09 2.73
CA ILE A 656 14.88 -16.06 2.95
C ILE A 656 14.42 -14.70 2.40
N PRO A 657 14.70 -13.59 3.08
CA PRO A 657 14.64 -12.27 2.46
C PRO A 657 15.89 -12.04 1.61
N GLU A 658 15.72 -11.25 0.56
CA GLU A 658 16.79 -10.74 -0.31
C GLU A 658 16.58 -9.25 -0.58
N GLY A 659 17.61 -8.54 -1.05
CA GLY A 659 17.51 -7.13 -1.46
C GLY A 659 17.60 -6.12 -0.30
N GLY A 660 17.61 -6.57 0.96
CA GLY A 660 17.74 -5.76 2.16
C GLY A 660 16.41 -5.18 2.68
N VAL A 661 16.42 -4.68 3.92
CA VAL A 661 15.23 -4.35 4.71
C VAL A 661 14.28 -3.33 4.03
N GLY A 662 14.81 -2.30 3.39
CA GLY A 662 13.99 -1.21 2.87
C GLY A 662 13.40 -1.43 1.48
N ARG A 663 13.93 -2.38 0.69
CA ARG A 663 13.55 -2.61 -0.72
C ARG A 663 13.60 -4.07 -1.13
N GLY A 664 13.72 -4.97 -0.19
CA GLY A 664 13.86 -6.39 -0.45
C GLY A 664 12.52 -7.10 -0.73
N TRP A 665 12.63 -8.39 -0.87
CA TRP A 665 11.54 -9.32 -1.17
C TRP A 665 11.77 -10.66 -0.48
N GLN A 666 10.74 -11.52 -0.45
CA GLN A 666 10.87 -12.90 0.02
C GLN A 666 11.18 -13.85 -1.13
N THR A 667 12.25 -14.58 -0.95
CA THR A 667 12.66 -15.66 -1.86
C THR A 667 12.46 -17.01 -1.14
N VAL A 668 11.95 -17.96 -1.87
CA VAL A 668 11.91 -19.36 -1.45
C VAL A 668 12.84 -20.18 -2.34
N LEU A 669 13.68 -20.96 -1.70
CA LEU A 669 14.55 -21.94 -2.32
C LEU A 669 14.00 -23.33 -1.99
N ARG A 670 13.90 -24.25 -2.96
CA ARG A 670 13.50 -25.63 -2.68
C ARG A 670 14.44 -26.64 -3.30
N SER A 671 14.60 -27.77 -2.64
CA SER A 671 15.42 -28.91 -3.13
C SER A 671 14.92 -30.23 -2.58
N ARG A 672 15.24 -31.33 -3.25
CA ARG A 672 15.06 -32.70 -2.71
C ARG A 672 16.17 -33.12 -1.75
N SER A 673 17.22 -32.34 -1.64
CA SER A 673 18.33 -32.54 -0.71
C SER A 673 18.54 -31.28 0.12
N ILE A 674 18.80 -31.41 1.42
CA ILE A 674 19.05 -30.26 2.29
C ILE A 674 20.28 -29.44 1.87
N TYR A 675 21.22 -30.03 1.16
CA TYR A 675 22.40 -29.34 0.63
C TYR A 675 22.26 -28.87 -0.82
N GLY A 676 21.04 -28.98 -1.39
CA GLY A 676 20.79 -28.57 -2.78
C GLY A 676 21.12 -29.62 -3.85
N PRO A 677 21.18 -29.23 -5.11
CA PRO A 677 21.00 -27.86 -5.60
C PRO A 677 19.57 -27.35 -5.40
N TYR A 678 19.43 -26.05 -5.16
CA TYR A 678 18.17 -25.40 -4.90
C TYR A 678 17.63 -24.72 -6.16
N GLU A 679 16.33 -24.90 -6.41
CA GLU A 679 15.53 -24.06 -7.30
C GLU A 679 15.13 -22.78 -6.54
N ARG A 680 15.07 -21.62 -7.24
CA ARG A 680 14.76 -20.32 -6.62
C ARG A 680 13.49 -19.70 -7.21
N ARG A 681 12.65 -19.14 -6.35
CA ARG A 681 11.50 -18.32 -6.75
C ARG A 681 11.30 -17.16 -5.78
N ILE A 682 10.97 -15.97 -6.28
CA ILE A 682 10.45 -14.85 -5.48
C ILE A 682 8.97 -15.17 -5.21
N THR A 683 8.51 -15.01 -3.98
CA THR A 683 7.17 -15.42 -3.55
C THR A 683 6.37 -14.30 -2.87
N LEU A 684 7.03 -13.19 -2.52
CA LEU A 684 6.41 -11.98 -2.02
C LEU A 684 7.32 -10.80 -2.31
N GLU A 685 6.79 -9.74 -2.88
CA GLU A 685 7.49 -8.48 -3.09
C GLU A 685 6.59 -7.30 -2.71
N GLN A 686 7.15 -6.10 -2.59
CA GLN A 686 6.36 -4.91 -2.31
C GLN A 686 5.27 -4.69 -3.38
N GLY A 687 5.60 -4.92 -4.65
CA GLY A 687 4.71 -4.65 -5.77
C GLY A 687 4.26 -3.19 -5.78
N SER A 688 2.97 -2.99 -5.98
CA SER A 688 2.32 -1.67 -5.98
C SER A 688 1.92 -1.19 -4.57
N THR A 689 2.23 -1.94 -3.51
CA THR A 689 1.84 -1.60 -2.14
C THR A 689 2.88 -0.72 -1.44
N PRO A 690 2.52 0.08 -0.43
CA PRO A 690 3.48 0.83 0.38
C PRO A 690 4.11 -0.01 1.51
N ILE A 691 3.80 -1.31 1.61
CA ILE A 691 4.48 -2.20 2.56
C ILE A 691 5.84 -2.53 1.96
N ASN A 692 6.81 -1.66 2.26
CA ASN A 692 8.16 -1.75 1.71
C ASN A 692 8.88 -3.01 2.20
N GLY A 693 9.69 -3.56 1.32
CA GLY A 693 10.66 -4.59 1.62
C GLY A 693 10.12 -5.68 2.56
N PRO A 694 9.04 -6.44 2.24
CA PRO A 694 8.55 -7.46 3.14
C PRO A 694 9.71 -8.39 3.50
N HIS A 695 10.15 -8.30 4.77
CA HIS A 695 11.44 -8.82 5.17
C HIS A 695 11.29 -9.79 6.35
N GLN A 696 12.04 -10.86 6.31
CA GLN A 696 12.25 -11.85 7.36
C GLN A 696 11.04 -12.20 8.22
N GLY A 697 10.64 -13.46 8.22
CA GLY A 697 9.47 -13.91 8.97
C GLY A 697 9.29 -15.42 8.95
N ALA A 698 8.06 -15.86 9.12
CA ALA A 698 7.74 -17.27 9.25
C ALA A 698 6.51 -17.66 8.43
N LEU A 699 6.60 -18.77 7.73
CA LEU A 699 5.49 -19.42 7.05
C LEU A 699 4.88 -20.47 7.98
N VAL A 700 3.62 -20.34 8.35
CA VAL A 700 2.95 -21.17 9.33
C VAL A 700 1.55 -21.56 8.88
N ASP A 701 1.10 -22.77 9.25
CA ASP A 701 -0.23 -23.28 8.92
C ASP A 701 -1.23 -23.12 10.07
N THR A 702 -2.50 -23.25 9.75
CA THR A 702 -3.62 -23.33 10.69
C THR A 702 -4.09 -24.79 10.82
N PRO A 703 -4.86 -25.16 11.86
CA PRO A 703 -5.38 -26.50 12.02
C PRO A 703 -6.27 -27.00 10.86
N ASP A 704 -6.88 -26.08 10.11
CA ASP A 704 -7.68 -26.40 8.91
C ASP A 704 -6.84 -26.53 7.63
N GLY A 705 -5.53 -26.33 7.71
CA GLY A 705 -4.59 -26.49 6.62
C GLY A 705 -4.39 -25.26 5.73
N THR A 706 -4.93 -24.10 6.12
CA THR A 706 -4.60 -22.84 5.45
C THR A 706 -3.20 -22.37 5.87
N TRP A 707 -2.57 -21.56 5.04
CA TRP A 707 -1.20 -21.10 5.28
C TRP A 707 -1.12 -19.59 5.36
N TRP A 708 -0.15 -19.12 6.16
CA TRP A 708 0.01 -17.70 6.46
C TRP A 708 1.48 -17.37 6.59
N PHE A 709 1.85 -16.13 6.20
CA PHE A 709 3.23 -15.68 6.29
C PHE A 709 3.32 -14.41 7.15
N TYR A 710 4.13 -14.46 8.20
CA TYR A 710 4.53 -13.29 8.96
C TYR A 710 5.76 -12.66 8.32
N HIS A 711 5.82 -11.34 8.34
CA HIS A 711 7.01 -10.58 8.01
C HIS A 711 6.99 -9.24 8.76
N PHE A 712 8.08 -8.51 8.76
CA PHE A 712 8.06 -7.15 9.27
C PHE A 712 8.15 -6.12 8.13
N GLN A 713 7.72 -4.89 8.46
CA GLN A 713 8.00 -3.66 7.74
C GLN A 713 8.79 -2.72 8.64
N GLU A 714 9.86 -2.11 8.15
CA GLU A 714 10.61 -1.11 8.91
C GLU A 714 9.94 0.26 8.76
N THR A 715 9.62 0.88 9.89
CA THR A 715 9.04 2.22 9.97
C THR A 715 9.98 3.19 10.67
N PRO A 716 9.97 4.51 10.33
CA PRO A 716 10.95 5.46 10.86
C PRO A 716 10.93 5.66 12.38
N VAL A 717 9.77 5.45 13.03
CA VAL A 717 9.56 5.74 14.45
C VAL A 717 9.36 4.45 15.25
N LEU A 718 8.35 3.66 14.90
CA LEU A 718 8.02 2.44 15.64
C LEU A 718 8.99 1.29 15.39
N GLY A 719 9.89 1.41 14.40
CA GLY A 719 10.82 0.35 14.04
C GLY A 719 10.18 -0.73 13.18
N ARG A 720 10.41 -2.01 13.50
CA ARG A 720 9.98 -3.14 12.68
C ARG A 720 8.67 -3.72 13.17
N VAL A 721 7.57 -3.25 12.57
CA VAL A 721 6.21 -3.67 12.88
C VAL A 721 5.84 -4.96 12.14
N VAL A 722 5.01 -5.82 12.74
CA VAL A 722 4.74 -7.17 12.20
C VAL A 722 3.47 -7.20 11.38
N HIS A 723 3.58 -7.74 10.19
CA HIS A 723 2.49 -7.97 9.24
C HIS A 723 2.17 -9.46 9.12
N LEU A 724 0.93 -9.77 8.75
CA LEU A 724 0.44 -11.11 8.48
C LEU A 724 -0.18 -11.16 7.08
N GLN A 725 0.26 -12.12 6.26
CA GLN A 725 -0.20 -12.28 4.88
C GLN A 725 -0.87 -13.65 4.71
N PRO A 726 -1.97 -13.75 3.92
CA PRO A 726 -2.44 -15.05 3.47
C PRO A 726 -1.37 -15.72 2.62
N ALA A 727 -1.33 -17.04 2.59
CA ALA A 727 -0.44 -17.78 1.72
C ALA A 727 -1.12 -19.05 1.19
N HIS A 728 -0.77 -19.47 -0.01
CA HIS A 728 -1.26 -20.70 -0.58
C HIS A 728 -0.16 -21.41 -1.38
N TRP A 729 -0.36 -22.72 -1.65
CA TRP A 729 0.62 -23.53 -2.32
C TRP A 729 0.20 -23.87 -3.74
N GLU A 730 1.06 -23.55 -4.70
CA GLU A 730 0.89 -23.92 -6.11
C GLU A 730 2.11 -24.69 -6.60
N ASN A 731 1.92 -25.93 -7.09
CA ASN A 731 3.00 -26.76 -7.62
C ASN A 731 4.20 -26.92 -6.65
N ASP A 732 3.90 -27.09 -5.36
CA ASP A 732 4.88 -27.12 -4.27
C ASP A 732 5.72 -25.83 -4.14
N TRP A 733 5.18 -24.68 -4.53
CA TRP A 733 5.69 -23.36 -4.21
C TRP A 733 4.70 -22.58 -3.35
N PRO A 734 5.11 -21.92 -2.28
CA PRO A 734 4.24 -20.99 -1.59
C PRO A 734 4.16 -19.67 -2.37
N LEU A 735 2.97 -19.15 -2.57
CA LEU A 735 2.71 -17.77 -2.92
C LEU A 735 2.23 -17.08 -1.65
N MET A 736 2.91 -16.01 -1.23
CA MET A 736 2.64 -15.25 -0.01
C MET A 736 2.00 -13.93 -0.39
N GLY A 737 0.94 -13.51 0.32
CA GLY A 737 0.12 -12.36 -0.08
C GLY A 737 -0.84 -12.70 -1.22
N VAL A 738 -1.13 -11.73 -2.06
CA VAL A 738 -2.04 -11.85 -3.21
C VAL A 738 -1.32 -11.41 -4.48
N ASP A 739 -1.31 -12.23 -5.51
CA ASP A 739 -0.77 -11.90 -6.83
C ASP A 739 -1.78 -10.99 -7.57
N MET A 740 -1.62 -9.67 -7.42
CA MET A 740 -2.58 -8.69 -7.93
C MET A 740 -2.40 -8.40 -9.41
N ASP A 741 -1.16 -8.43 -9.91
CA ASP A 741 -0.83 -8.13 -11.30
C ASP A 741 -0.61 -9.37 -12.17
N ARG A 742 -0.78 -10.57 -11.59
CA ARG A 742 -0.65 -11.90 -12.23
C ARG A 742 0.75 -12.18 -12.77
N ASN A 743 1.77 -11.65 -12.12
CA ASN A 743 3.16 -11.92 -12.46
C ASN A 743 3.68 -13.22 -11.81
N GLY A 744 2.90 -13.87 -10.96
CA GLY A 744 3.24 -15.08 -10.21
C GLY A 744 3.96 -14.81 -8.90
N ILE A 745 4.02 -13.55 -8.44
CA ILE A 745 4.60 -13.12 -7.16
C ILE A 745 3.50 -12.47 -6.33
N GLY A 746 3.41 -12.77 -5.06
CA GLY A 746 2.42 -12.16 -4.18
C GLY A 746 2.82 -10.75 -3.73
N GLU A 747 1.83 -9.94 -3.44
CA GLU A 747 1.95 -8.61 -2.84
C GLU A 747 1.29 -8.59 -1.46
N PRO A 748 1.80 -7.79 -0.48
CA PRO A 748 1.21 -7.72 0.85
C PRO A 748 -0.22 -7.19 0.83
N VAL A 749 -1.07 -7.76 1.68
CA VAL A 749 -2.42 -7.23 1.94
C VAL A 749 -2.43 -6.32 3.16
N TYR A 750 -3.28 -5.32 3.15
CA TYR A 750 -3.49 -4.45 4.30
C TYR A 750 -4.49 -4.98 5.28
N SER A 751 -5.66 -5.37 4.78
CA SER A 751 -6.73 -5.93 5.58
C SER A 751 -7.15 -7.25 4.98
N TRP A 752 -7.44 -8.23 5.84
CA TRP A 752 -7.86 -9.55 5.42
C TRP A 752 -8.76 -10.20 6.47
N LYS A 753 -9.40 -11.32 6.11
CA LYS A 753 -10.11 -12.16 7.05
C LYS A 753 -9.13 -12.78 8.03
N LYS A 754 -9.48 -12.85 9.31
CA LYS A 754 -8.64 -13.51 10.31
C LYS A 754 -8.39 -14.97 9.94
N PRO A 755 -7.16 -15.49 10.21
CA PRO A 755 -6.83 -16.90 9.98
C PRO A 755 -7.77 -17.85 10.70
N ILE A 756 -8.07 -17.52 11.95
CA ILE A 756 -8.95 -18.29 12.83
C ILE A 756 -10.05 -17.34 13.32
N PRO A 757 -11.32 -17.61 13.00
CA PRO A 757 -12.43 -16.85 13.56
C PRO A 757 -12.44 -17.04 15.08
N SER A 758 -12.14 -16.00 15.81
CA SER A 758 -12.12 -16.01 17.27
C SER A 758 -12.46 -14.64 17.82
N HIS A 759 -12.97 -14.60 19.06
CA HIS A 759 -13.09 -13.40 19.87
C HIS A 759 -12.00 -13.44 20.95
N SER A 760 -10.73 -13.57 20.54
CA SER A 760 -9.61 -13.63 21.47
C SER A 760 -9.57 -12.38 22.35
N GLN A 761 -9.33 -12.58 23.64
CA GLN A 761 -9.16 -11.50 24.61
C GLN A 761 -7.66 -11.25 24.92
N LEU A 762 -6.76 -11.92 24.20
CA LEU A 762 -5.34 -11.75 24.40
C LEU A 762 -4.91 -10.33 24.02
N LYS A 763 -4.12 -9.71 24.86
CA LYS A 763 -3.55 -8.37 24.64
C LYS A 763 -2.14 -8.30 25.16
N LEU A 764 -1.33 -7.46 24.52
CA LEU A 764 -0.01 -7.11 25.06
C LEU A 764 -0.19 -6.36 26.38
N GLN A 765 0.46 -6.83 27.44
CA GLN A 765 0.52 -6.12 28.70
C GLN A 765 1.33 -4.83 28.54
N THR A 766 0.86 -3.73 29.10
CA THR A 766 1.54 -2.42 29.09
C THR A 766 1.62 -1.78 30.47
N ASP A 767 0.64 -2.04 31.30
CA ASP A 767 0.51 -1.45 32.62
C ASP A 767 1.23 -2.26 33.70
N ASP A 768 1.77 -1.61 34.72
CA ASP A 768 2.36 -2.25 35.90
C ASP A 768 2.10 -1.40 37.15
N ASP A 769 1.64 -2.07 38.23
CA ASP A 769 1.47 -1.51 39.59
C ASP A 769 2.62 -1.84 40.51
N PHE A 770 3.65 -2.52 40.03
CA PHE A 770 4.87 -2.89 40.78
C PHE A 770 4.59 -3.61 42.12
N THR A 771 3.60 -4.51 42.13
CA THR A 771 3.14 -5.16 43.36
C THR A 771 4.03 -6.35 43.82
N GLU A 772 4.18 -7.37 42.97
CA GLU A 772 4.87 -8.60 43.32
C GLU A 772 6.10 -8.91 42.44
N HIS A 773 5.98 -8.75 41.15
CA HIS A 773 7.02 -8.96 40.15
C HIS A 773 6.89 -7.98 39.02
N LEU A 774 7.96 -7.74 38.31
CA LEU A 774 7.92 -6.97 37.07
C LEU A 774 7.16 -7.75 36.00
N GLY A 775 6.24 -7.09 35.31
CA GLY A 775 5.51 -7.67 34.19
C GLY A 775 6.44 -8.05 33.02
N LEU A 776 6.01 -9.01 32.19
CA LEU A 776 6.80 -9.53 31.08
C LEU A 776 7.02 -8.53 29.93
N GLN A 777 6.30 -7.39 29.92
CA GLN A 777 6.51 -6.29 28.98
C GLN A 777 7.82 -5.54 29.24
N TRP A 778 8.37 -5.63 30.44
CA TRP A 778 9.59 -4.93 30.82
C TRP A 778 10.86 -5.61 30.35
N GLN A 779 11.79 -4.81 29.88
CA GLN A 779 13.14 -5.22 29.51
C GLN A 779 14.15 -4.20 30.04
N TRP A 780 15.20 -4.70 30.69
CA TRP A 780 16.32 -3.86 31.11
C TRP A 780 17.17 -3.46 29.90
N ASN A 781 17.60 -2.19 29.90
CA ASN A 781 18.56 -1.71 28.92
C ASN A 781 19.96 -2.18 29.30
N HIS A 782 20.41 -3.30 28.68
CA HIS A 782 21.58 -4.09 29.09
C HIS A 782 21.36 -4.88 30.41
N ASN A 783 22.44 -5.52 30.93
CA ASN A 783 22.34 -6.29 32.15
C ASN A 783 21.97 -5.38 33.34
N PRO A 784 20.94 -5.72 34.11
CA PRO A 784 20.67 -5.03 35.37
C PRO A 784 21.65 -5.37 36.46
N ASP A 785 21.86 -4.46 37.39
CA ASP A 785 22.45 -4.76 38.68
C ASP A 785 21.35 -4.93 39.72
N ASN A 786 21.06 -6.18 40.09
CA ASN A 786 19.93 -6.52 40.93
C ASN A 786 20.06 -6.03 42.39
N LYS A 787 21.21 -5.49 42.78
CA LYS A 787 21.41 -4.85 44.09
C LYS A 787 20.82 -3.43 44.16
N TYR A 788 20.56 -2.84 43.00
CA TYR A 788 20.16 -1.45 42.91
C TYR A 788 18.70 -1.26 42.46
N TRP A 789 17.86 -2.30 42.60
CA TRP A 789 16.41 -2.16 42.44
C TRP A 789 15.64 -3.13 43.34
N SER A 790 14.41 -2.81 43.72
CA SER A 790 13.59 -3.61 44.59
C SER A 790 12.11 -3.32 44.46
N LEU A 791 11.27 -4.38 44.55
CA LEU A 791 9.82 -4.30 44.71
C LEU A 791 9.36 -4.44 46.14
N SER A 792 10.25 -4.94 47.03
CA SER A 792 9.94 -5.22 48.44
C SER A 792 10.32 -4.07 49.39
N GLU A 793 11.20 -3.16 48.98
CA GLU A 793 11.64 -2.04 49.85
C GLU A 793 10.46 -1.09 50.21
N LYS A 794 9.53 -0.93 49.28
CA LYS A 794 8.26 -0.23 49.52
C LYS A 794 7.16 -0.97 48.74
N SER A 795 6.28 -1.63 49.46
CA SER A 795 5.20 -2.42 48.89
C SER A 795 4.36 -1.61 47.90
N GLY A 796 4.11 -2.18 46.70
CA GLY A 796 3.39 -1.55 45.61
C GLY A 796 4.17 -0.43 44.88
N TRP A 797 5.50 -0.39 45.05
CA TRP A 797 6.36 0.59 44.40
C TRP A 797 7.64 -0.07 43.88
N LEU A 798 8.07 0.26 42.69
CA LEU A 798 9.42 -0.07 42.23
C LEU A 798 10.41 0.95 42.79
N THR A 799 11.38 0.53 43.56
CA THR A 799 12.51 1.35 44.00
C THR A 799 13.72 1.10 43.09
N ILE A 800 14.33 2.16 42.57
CA ILE A 800 15.61 2.12 41.83
C ILE A 800 16.59 3.02 42.55
N HIS A 801 17.72 2.44 43.00
CA HIS A 801 18.84 3.15 43.60
C HIS A 801 19.75 3.74 42.52
N ALA A 802 20.16 4.98 42.71
CA ALA A 802 21.00 5.67 41.77
C ALA A 802 22.39 5.01 41.64
N GLN A 803 22.87 4.91 40.44
CA GLN A 803 24.25 4.56 40.10
C GLN A 803 24.89 5.69 39.30
N PRO A 804 26.21 5.91 39.44
CA PRO A 804 26.88 6.99 38.71
C PRO A 804 26.75 6.84 37.19
N ALA A 805 26.33 7.89 36.50
CA ALA A 805 26.30 7.99 35.05
C ALA A 805 26.39 9.45 34.63
N ASP A 806 27.11 9.71 33.53
CA ASP A 806 27.27 11.05 32.96
C ASP A 806 26.03 11.53 32.23
N SER A 807 25.22 10.61 31.73
CA SER A 807 24.02 10.90 30.97
C SER A 807 23.00 9.76 31.04
N LEU A 808 21.77 10.05 30.66
CA LEU A 808 20.68 9.10 30.57
C LEU A 808 21.07 7.86 29.73
N LYS A 809 21.76 8.03 28.58
CA LYS A 809 22.22 6.92 27.75
C LYS A 809 23.11 5.93 28.48
N MET A 810 23.89 6.38 29.45
CA MET A 810 24.83 5.56 30.25
C MET A 810 24.20 5.05 31.55
N CYS A 811 22.94 5.42 31.84
CA CYS A 811 22.22 5.02 33.03
C CYS A 811 22.06 3.49 33.10
N ARG A 812 22.57 2.85 34.15
CA ARG A 812 22.33 1.44 34.46
C ARG A 812 20.98 1.28 35.16
N ASN A 813 20.36 0.10 35.06
CA ASN A 813 19.01 -0.16 35.58
C ASN A 813 17.94 0.80 34.99
N MET A 814 18.04 1.05 33.71
CA MET A 814 16.99 1.68 32.91
C MET A 814 15.98 0.61 32.49
N LEU A 815 14.72 0.76 32.91
CA LEU A 815 13.67 -0.22 32.66
C LEU A 815 12.80 0.27 31.51
N THR A 816 12.67 -0.54 30.44
CA THR A 816 12.10 -0.12 29.17
C THR A 816 10.89 -0.93 28.73
N GLN A 817 10.01 -0.31 27.97
CA GLN A 817 8.93 -0.96 27.20
C GLN A 817 8.93 -0.50 25.75
N LYS A 818 8.28 -1.28 24.87
CA LYS A 818 7.95 -0.90 23.50
C LYS A 818 6.89 0.21 23.52
N VAL A 819 6.99 1.20 22.63
CA VAL A 819 5.88 2.10 22.34
C VAL A 819 4.94 1.37 21.38
N ILE A 820 3.66 1.31 21.69
CA ILE A 820 2.66 0.55 20.96
C ILE A 820 1.65 1.50 20.32
N GLY A 821 1.30 1.24 19.07
CA GLY A 821 0.28 1.97 18.34
C GLY A 821 0.77 3.29 17.75
N TYR A 822 -0.04 3.86 16.91
CA TYR A 822 0.29 5.13 16.23
C TYR A 822 0.25 6.32 17.19
N LYS A 823 -0.66 6.30 18.17
CA LYS A 823 -0.75 7.30 19.23
C LYS A 823 -0.87 6.62 20.57
N SER A 824 -0.07 7.07 21.52
CA SER A 824 -0.12 6.54 22.89
C SER A 824 0.34 7.58 23.93
N GLU A 825 -0.02 7.33 25.18
CA GLU A 825 0.33 8.14 26.31
C GLU A 825 0.90 7.27 27.42
N CYS A 826 2.12 7.54 27.86
CA CYS A 826 2.75 6.86 28.98
C CYS A 826 2.79 7.77 30.22
N THR A 827 2.29 7.28 31.36
CA THR A 827 2.23 8.05 32.61
C THR A 827 2.77 7.23 33.78
N THR A 828 3.55 7.89 34.67
CA THR A 828 4.02 7.33 35.94
C THR A 828 3.90 8.36 37.09
N LEU A 829 3.85 7.88 38.32
CA LEU A 829 3.99 8.73 39.53
C LEU A 829 5.33 8.40 40.20
N ILE A 830 6.12 9.43 40.42
CA ILE A 830 7.47 9.31 41.00
C ILE A 830 7.63 10.07 42.31
N THR A 831 8.44 9.51 43.21
CA THR A 831 9.10 10.24 44.29
C THR A 831 10.61 10.05 44.21
N SER A 832 11.40 11.06 44.58
CA SER A 832 12.86 10.99 44.56
C SER A 832 13.43 11.46 45.90
N LYS A 833 14.53 10.88 46.33
CA LYS A 833 15.28 11.27 47.54
C LYS A 833 16.78 11.37 47.19
N ASP A 834 17.41 12.33 47.81
CA ASP A 834 18.83 12.59 47.80
C ASP A 834 19.35 13.00 46.39
N ASP A 835 20.62 12.84 46.13
CA ASP A 835 21.32 13.36 44.93
C ASP A 835 21.20 12.41 43.72
N CYS A 836 20.00 12.43 43.10
CA CYS A 836 19.77 11.66 41.85
C CYS A 836 18.88 12.38 40.86
N TYR A 837 19.02 11.95 39.60
CA TYR A 837 18.14 12.29 38.47
C TYR A 837 17.26 11.09 38.16
N ALA A 838 15.95 11.26 38.21
CA ALA A 838 15.05 10.15 37.98
C ALA A 838 13.76 10.58 37.32
N GLY A 839 13.17 9.71 36.51
CA GLY A 839 11.96 10.05 35.79
C GLY A 839 11.54 9.07 34.72
N ILE A 840 10.86 9.63 33.71
CA ILE A 840 10.40 8.92 32.54
C ILE A 840 11.26 9.34 31.32
N PHE A 841 11.46 8.41 30.40
CA PHE A 841 12.29 8.65 29.21
C PHE A 841 11.67 8.07 27.96
N CYS A 842 12.18 8.55 26.82
CA CYS A 842 12.04 7.88 25.54
C CYS A 842 13.40 7.81 24.84
N SER A 843 13.58 6.77 24.04
CA SER A 843 14.82 6.53 23.32
C SER A 843 14.57 5.97 21.93
N GLY A 844 15.43 6.30 21.02
CA GLY A 844 15.63 5.74 19.72
C GLY A 844 17.08 6.00 19.35
N LYS A 845 17.36 6.69 18.27
CA LYS A 845 18.72 7.20 17.97
C LYS A 845 19.22 8.19 19.03
N GLN A 846 18.31 8.92 19.67
CA GLN A 846 18.56 9.84 20.77
C GLN A 846 17.88 9.37 22.04
N PHE A 847 18.42 9.79 23.19
CA PHE A 847 17.85 9.58 24.52
C PHE A 847 17.39 10.91 25.07
N LEU A 848 16.10 10.97 25.47
CA LEU A 848 15.50 12.15 26.09
C LEU A 848 14.78 11.71 27.37
N GLY A 849 14.95 12.46 28.44
CA GLY A 849 14.35 12.15 29.72
C GLY A 849 13.87 13.41 30.44
N ALA A 850 12.86 13.24 31.29
CA ALA A 850 12.35 14.28 32.15
C ALA A 850 11.97 13.71 33.50
N GLY A 851 12.13 14.51 34.56
CA GLY A 851 11.84 14.02 35.89
C GLY A 851 12.28 14.94 37.01
N LEU A 852 12.60 14.34 38.14
CA LEU A 852 13.06 15.00 39.36
C LEU A 852 14.58 14.98 39.48
N SER A 853 15.16 16.14 39.84
CA SER A 853 16.51 16.35 40.26
C SER A 853 16.54 16.90 41.69
N PRO A 854 17.69 17.06 42.35
CA PRO A 854 17.83 17.73 43.63
C PRO A 854 17.27 19.16 43.66
N ASP A 855 17.36 19.85 42.52
CA ASP A 855 16.99 21.29 42.39
C ASP A 855 15.54 21.49 41.88
N GLY A 856 14.91 20.43 41.35
CA GLY A 856 13.54 20.56 40.79
C GLY A 856 13.23 19.66 39.63
N ILE A 857 12.38 20.13 38.74
CA ILE A 857 12.00 19.38 37.50
C ILE A 857 13.04 19.67 36.42
N PHE A 858 13.60 18.64 35.83
CA PHE A 858 14.61 18.76 34.77
C PHE A 858 14.15 18.09 33.46
N PHE A 859 14.81 18.49 32.40
CA PHE A 859 14.78 17.85 31.08
C PHE A 859 16.19 17.57 30.60
N GLU A 860 16.41 16.36 30.06
CA GLU A 860 17.69 15.96 29.50
C GLU A 860 17.55 15.60 28.01
N SER A 861 18.42 16.16 27.19
CA SER A 861 18.55 15.87 25.77
C SER A 861 20.01 15.92 25.36
N LYS A 862 20.47 14.96 24.56
CA LYS A 862 21.86 14.86 24.08
C LYS A 862 22.90 14.91 25.22
N GLY A 863 22.59 14.33 26.37
CA GLY A 863 23.42 14.34 27.57
C GLY A 863 23.52 15.69 28.30
N GLN A 864 22.76 16.69 27.87
CA GLN A 864 22.68 17.98 28.56
C GLN A 864 21.39 18.10 29.37
N ARG A 865 21.51 18.53 30.61
CA ARG A 865 20.42 18.72 31.57
C ARG A 865 20.05 20.18 31.71
N ALA A 866 18.78 20.51 31.60
CA ALA A 866 18.23 21.83 31.83
C ALA A 866 17.24 21.79 32.97
N LEU A 867 17.35 22.69 33.94
CA LEU A 867 16.36 22.90 35.00
C LEU A 867 15.12 23.59 34.38
N VAL A 868 13.97 22.94 34.42
CA VAL A 868 12.71 23.44 33.85
C VAL A 868 11.92 24.23 34.89
N ARG A 869 11.91 23.75 36.15
CA ARG A 869 11.22 24.35 37.25
C ARG A 869 11.96 24.08 38.57
N GLU A 870 12.39 25.13 39.22
CA GLU A 870 13.01 25.04 40.56
C GLU A 870 11.96 24.71 41.62
N GLY A 871 12.32 23.92 42.62
CA GLY A 871 11.50 23.62 43.79
C GLY A 871 11.62 22.16 44.27
N LYS A 872 11.12 21.93 45.50
CA LYS A 872 11.07 20.59 46.08
C LYS A 872 9.70 19.97 45.88
N PHE A 873 9.66 18.84 45.15
CA PHE A 873 8.46 18.09 44.87
C PHE A 873 8.44 16.79 45.68
N LYS A 874 7.44 16.59 46.53
CA LYS A 874 7.29 15.34 47.32
C LYS A 874 6.91 14.16 46.42
N LYS A 875 6.11 14.41 45.37
CA LYS A 875 5.68 13.50 44.35
C LYS A 875 5.39 14.24 43.05
N LEU A 876 5.55 13.60 41.93
CA LEU A 876 5.33 14.19 40.60
C LEU A 876 4.75 13.13 39.64
N TYR A 877 3.69 13.48 38.94
CA TYR A 877 3.22 12.72 37.78
C TYR A 877 4.01 13.18 36.55
N LEU A 878 4.52 12.23 35.83
CA LEU A 878 5.24 12.44 34.57
C LEU A 878 4.50 11.74 33.44
N ARG A 879 4.47 12.38 32.30
CA ARG A 879 3.78 11.88 31.10
C ARG A 879 4.61 12.13 29.86
N ILE A 880 4.57 11.14 28.93
CA ILE A 880 5.00 11.31 27.54
C ILE A 880 3.79 11.00 26.66
N THR A 881 3.47 11.89 25.73
CA THR A 881 2.55 11.61 24.63
C THR A 881 3.34 11.31 23.37
N PHE A 882 2.95 10.25 22.66
CA PHE A 882 3.53 9.84 21.40
C PHE A 882 2.50 10.01 20.30
N ASP A 883 2.84 10.79 19.27
CA ASP A 883 2.18 10.77 17.97
C ASP A 883 3.21 10.28 16.95
N CYS A 884 3.20 8.99 16.67
CA CYS A 884 4.15 8.35 15.76
C CYS A 884 3.86 8.64 14.28
N LEU A 885 2.65 9.11 13.96
CA LEU A 885 2.27 9.48 12.60
C LEU A 885 2.86 10.83 12.21
N GLN A 886 2.70 11.81 13.10
CA GLN A 886 3.26 13.15 12.91
C GLN A 886 4.73 13.23 13.36
N ASN A 887 5.25 12.15 13.97
CA ASN A 887 6.53 12.12 14.65
C ASN A 887 6.70 13.30 15.60
N GLN A 888 5.67 13.56 16.41
CA GLN A 888 5.65 14.61 17.42
C GLN A 888 5.37 14.02 18.80
N HIS A 889 6.28 14.27 19.72
CA HIS A 889 6.23 13.73 21.06
C HIS A 889 6.42 14.83 22.08
N GLN A 890 5.82 14.67 23.27
CA GLN A 890 5.91 15.70 24.30
C GLN A 890 6.01 15.15 25.70
N PHE A 891 6.94 15.69 26.50
CA PHE A 891 6.97 15.50 27.95
C PHE A 891 6.10 16.52 28.66
N SER A 892 5.41 16.07 29.69
CA SER A 892 4.64 16.92 30.59
C SER A 892 4.71 16.43 32.04
N TYR A 893 4.40 17.31 32.99
CA TYR A 893 4.33 16.98 34.40
C TYR A 893 3.06 17.49 35.04
N SER A 894 2.66 16.87 36.17
CA SER A 894 1.55 17.30 36.98
C SER A 894 1.83 17.08 38.47
N THR A 895 1.32 17.97 39.32
CA THR A 895 1.39 17.82 40.79
C THR A 895 0.12 17.20 41.37
N ASP A 896 -0.98 17.20 40.65
CA ASP A 896 -2.30 16.69 41.08
C ASP A 896 -2.79 15.46 40.25
N GLY A 897 -2.07 15.09 39.19
CA GLY A 897 -2.42 14.00 38.29
C GLY A 897 -3.55 14.31 37.32
N LYS A 898 -4.04 15.53 37.28
CA LYS A 898 -5.15 16.00 36.44
C LYS A 898 -4.71 17.07 35.44
N HIS A 899 -4.00 18.06 35.88
CA HIS A 899 -3.54 19.19 35.06
C HIS A 899 -2.07 19.00 34.71
N PHE A 900 -1.79 18.73 33.43
CA PHE A 900 -0.45 18.51 32.92
C PHE A 900 0.10 19.75 32.23
N PHE A 901 1.34 20.09 32.53
CA PHE A 901 2.08 21.22 31.98
C PHE A 901 3.26 20.70 31.14
N PRO A 902 3.52 21.24 29.94
CA PRO A 902 4.65 20.82 29.14
C PRO A 902 6.00 21.07 29.84
N ILE A 903 6.93 20.15 29.70
CA ILE A 903 8.30 20.25 30.22
C ILE A 903 9.21 20.88 29.16
N ALA A 904 9.03 20.56 27.90
CA ALA A 904 9.80 21.05 26.77
C ALA A 904 8.89 21.28 25.56
N GLN A 905 9.41 21.89 24.51
CA GLN A 905 8.74 21.95 23.22
C GLN A 905 8.55 20.52 22.65
N PRO A 906 7.53 20.28 21.82
CA PRO A 906 7.41 19.01 21.10
C PRO A 906 8.68 18.68 20.31
N PHE A 907 9.00 17.39 20.20
CA PHE A 907 10.22 16.91 19.57
C PHE A 907 9.94 15.68 18.69
N SER A 908 10.83 15.40 17.76
CA SER A 908 10.80 14.23 16.89
C SER A 908 11.79 13.17 17.35
N LEU A 909 11.48 11.91 17.13
CA LEU A 909 12.33 10.76 17.39
C LEU A 909 12.57 9.94 16.10
N GLN A 910 13.69 9.24 16.06
CA GLN A 910 14.00 8.27 15.03
C GLN A 910 14.34 6.94 15.68
N SER A 911 13.93 5.85 15.07
CA SER A 911 14.42 4.52 15.43
C SER A 911 15.96 4.48 15.41
N GLY A 912 16.56 3.63 16.23
CA GLY A 912 18.00 3.55 16.33
C GLY A 912 18.47 2.19 16.82
N TYR A 913 19.71 1.84 16.48
CA TYR A 913 20.27 0.54 16.89
C TYR A 913 19.42 -0.65 16.43
N TRP A 914 18.82 -0.54 15.24
CA TRP A 914 17.86 -1.47 14.61
C TRP A 914 16.57 -1.71 15.43
N LYS A 915 16.27 -0.82 16.40
CA LYS A 915 15.07 -0.88 17.23
C LYS A 915 14.20 0.35 17.00
N GLY A 916 12.88 0.16 17.12
CA GLY A 916 11.93 1.24 17.26
C GLY A 916 12.14 2.03 18.56
N ILE A 917 11.42 3.12 18.69
CA ILE A 917 11.48 3.93 19.91
C ILE A 917 11.01 3.13 21.12
N ARG A 918 11.65 3.42 22.27
CA ARG A 918 11.33 2.81 23.57
C ARG A 918 10.94 3.91 24.56
N THR A 919 10.13 3.55 25.52
CA THR A 919 9.81 4.37 26.68
C THR A 919 10.09 3.61 27.98
N GLY A 920 10.13 4.30 29.10
CA GLY A 920 10.33 3.63 30.39
C GLY A 920 10.77 4.59 31.48
N ILE A 921 11.38 4.05 32.53
CA ILE A 921 11.76 4.76 33.74
C ILE A 921 13.23 4.56 34.06
N PHE A 922 13.83 5.54 34.74
CA PHE A 922 15.26 5.56 35.08
C PHE A 922 15.55 6.25 36.40
N CYS A 923 16.70 5.94 37.00
CA CYS A 923 17.29 6.65 38.12
C CYS A 923 18.81 6.53 38.05
N TYR A 924 19.53 7.67 38.06
CA TYR A 924 20.98 7.71 38.10
C TYR A 924 21.51 8.92 38.90
N GLY A 925 22.76 8.88 39.34
CA GLY A 925 23.39 9.91 40.15
C GLY A 925 24.43 9.32 41.08
N ASN A 926 25.05 10.16 41.91
CA ASN A 926 26.11 9.71 42.83
C ASN A 926 25.56 8.99 44.06
N ASN A 927 24.34 9.33 44.51
CA ASN A 927 23.67 8.76 45.65
C ASN A 927 22.18 9.02 45.55
N GLY A 928 21.37 8.24 46.24
CA GLY A 928 19.91 8.46 46.25
C GLY A 928 19.11 7.36 45.62
N LYS A 929 17.80 7.56 45.53
CA LYS A 929 16.85 6.59 44.96
C LYS A 929 15.58 7.26 44.48
N ALA A 930 14.95 6.66 43.53
CA ALA A 930 13.61 6.97 43.09
C ALA A 930 12.64 5.81 43.32
N GLN A 931 11.40 6.14 43.57
CA GLN A 931 10.30 5.18 43.74
C GLN A 931 9.18 5.52 42.75
N PHE A 932 8.73 4.52 42.03
CA PHE A 932 7.69 4.58 41.02
C PHE A 932 6.47 3.80 41.49
N ASP A 933 5.29 4.44 41.56
CA ASP A 933 4.04 3.88 42.06
C ASP A 933 3.39 2.94 41.02
N PHE A 934 3.35 3.41 39.80
CA PHE A 934 2.79 2.68 38.66
C PHE A 934 3.43 3.15 37.36
N PHE A 935 3.23 2.37 36.31
CA PHE A 935 3.43 2.78 34.91
C PHE A 935 2.18 2.41 34.11
N ARG A 936 1.67 3.31 33.30
CA ARG A 936 0.52 3.10 32.43
C ARG A 936 0.88 3.51 31.01
N GLN A 937 0.56 2.68 30.04
CA GLN A 937 0.60 3.04 28.63
C GLN A 937 -0.81 2.92 28.05
N ARG A 938 -1.45 4.05 27.81
CA ARG A 938 -2.73 4.11 27.13
C ARG A 938 -2.50 4.23 25.64
N ILE A 939 -3.03 3.29 24.88
CA ILE A 939 -3.02 3.29 23.43
C ILE A 939 -4.33 3.93 22.99
N GLU A 940 -4.26 4.89 22.06
CA GLU A 940 -5.46 5.44 21.44
C GLU A 940 -6.00 4.37 20.50
N GLU A 941 -7.07 3.69 20.93
CA GLU A 941 -7.79 2.73 20.08
C GLU A 941 -8.64 3.55 19.10
N SER A 942 -8.60 3.21 17.82
CA SER A 942 -9.57 3.72 16.85
C SER A 942 -10.98 3.29 17.30
N LYS A 943 -11.84 4.25 17.58
CA LYS A 943 -13.24 3.97 17.96
C LYS A 943 -14.08 3.64 16.74
#